data_1c89559e94753af7cab975879fa4f6f8
#
_entry.id   1c89559e94753af7cab975879fa4f6f8
#
_cell.length_a   1.000
_cell.length_b   1.000
_cell.length_c   1.000
_cell.angle_alpha   90.00
_cell.angle_beta   90.00
_cell.angle_gamma   90.00
#
_symmetry.space_group_name_H-M   'P 1'
#
loop_
_entity.id
_entity.type
_entity.pdbx_description
1 polymer ?
#
loop_
_entity_poly.entity_id
_entity_poly.type
_entity_poly.pdbx_seq_one_letter_code
_entity_poly.pdbx_strand_id
1 'polypeptide(L)'
;LPNPAPPSAARRPVRLSAHGIERVDPYAWLRASNWKQVLGDPSALAPEIRGYIDAENRYAEAVLAPLSGLRVKLVEEMKGRIEEEDSGVPAPSGGYAYWTKFLPGAEHEQIVRSRRSGGPAELLIDGPSLAEGKPYFSLGDHRHSPDHRLYAYLTDESGSENYRLRIRDIGAGRDLPEAMTDVSSFAWSQDSSTLFYVKLDENHRPLLVFRHRLGTDPAHDQLIYKEDDLGFEVAVDSTRNGRFVVISSTNDDTSEQWLIESAYPESAPRLVAARSPNVRYTIDDWGDRLVIRTNADDAEDYKIVTAPASAPGRENWRDLLPHQPGRRVVEMVVLAGHLIRLERDDGIERLVVHRKADGNEYAIWFGQDVHSIELGTMYEFDTSTIRFRYSSPATPKQTFDYDVESQTRVLRKEQKVPSGYDPSAYVVRRIEVPTEDEETVPVTLLYRDGIRLDGSAPLLLEGYGAYSFAFPTQFDSNLFSLIDRGFVYAIAHIRGGTEKGERWRNSGRLAYKINSFSDFIAVAEYLSRTGYTSPGRIVACGDSAGGLVIGAVANVRPDLFAGMIAQVPFVDALNTTLDASLPLTVGDFTEWGDPIHDPAAYRIIASYSPYDNVSAHPYPDMLVTAGIRDPRVPYWEPAKWVAKIRATKTNDSRTVLVTNMSTGHHDVPGRFASLDEVALIYAFALEVTGTRRPNDALAGKAPPPAQAIAPDARRRER
;
A
#
# COMPACT_ATOMS: atom_id res chain seq x y z
N LEU A 1 19.23 12.35 33.45
CA LEU A 1 19.38 13.70 32.87
C LEU A 1 17.96 14.23 32.57
N PRO A 2 17.69 15.54 32.79
CA PRO A 2 16.39 16.12 32.35
C PRO A 2 16.24 15.94 30.84
N ASN A 3 14.99 15.70 30.39
CA ASN A 3 14.72 15.62 28.97
C ASN A 3 15.18 16.92 28.29
N PRO A 4 15.80 16.85 27.10
CA PRO A 4 16.19 18.06 26.38
C PRO A 4 14.93 18.87 26.05
N ALA A 5 15.07 20.19 26.02
CA ALA A 5 13.98 21.06 25.60
C ALA A 5 13.68 20.83 24.10
N PRO A 6 12.42 20.70 23.71
CA PRO A 6 12.06 20.53 22.33
C PRO A 6 12.43 21.78 21.50
N PRO A 7 12.76 21.62 20.21
CA PRO A 7 12.95 22.75 19.30
C PRO A 7 11.70 23.62 19.22
N SER A 8 11.90 24.92 19.11
CA SER A 8 10.81 25.88 18.93
C SER A 8 10.89 26.50 17.52
N ALA A 9 9.90 26.22 16.69
CA ALA A 9 9.79 26.87 15.39
C ALA A 9 9.40 28.34 15.55
N ALA A 10 10.07 29.23 14.82
CA ALA A 10 9.74 30.64 14.82
C ALA A 10 8.31 30.87 14.26
N ARG A 11 7.48 31.59 15.03
CA ARG A 11 6.13 31.95 14.56
C ARG A 11 6.23 33.14 13.60
N ARG A 12 5.89 32.92 12.32
CA ARG A 12 5.84 33.94 11.27
C ARG A 12 4.47 33.92 10.61
N PRO A 13 3.47 34.57 11.22
CA PRO A 13 2.10 34.46 10.76
C PRO A 13 1.93 35.02 9.33
N VAL A 14 1.49 34.14 8.43
CA VAL A 14 1.09 34.48 7.06
C VAL A 14 -0.43 34.48 7.00
N ARG A 15 -1.03 35.56 6.52
CA ARG A 15 -2.47 35.60 6.25
C ARG A 15 -2.75 34.92 4.91
N LEU A 16 -3.64 33.96 4.94
CA LEU A 16 -4.13 33.23 3.78
C LEU A 16 -5.63 33.53 3.63
N SER A 17 -6.09 33.69 2.41
CA SER A 17 -7.51 33.94 2.13
C SER A 17 -7.96 33.07 0.96
N ALA A 18 -9.07 32.37 1.13
CA ALA A 18 -9.78 31.65 0.10
C ALA A 18 -11.29 31.77 0.35
N HIS A 19 -12.08 32.00 -0.70
CA HIS A 19 -13.54 32.14 -0.65
C HIS A 19 -14.04 33.21 0.37
N GLY A 20 -13.25 34.27 0.58
CA GLY A 20 -13.57 35.29 1.59
C GLY A 20 -13.34 34.89 3.04
N ILE A 21 -12.76 33.71 3.28
CA ILE A 21 -12.40 33.22 4.61
C ILE A 21 -10.91 33.48 4.83
N GLU A 22 -10.62 34.25 5.88
CA GLU A 22 -9.23 34.50 6.30
C GLU A 22 -8.78 33.47 7.34
N ARG A 23 -7.54 33.01 7.22
CA ARG A 23 -6.86 32.17 8.20
C ARG A 23 -5.40 32.58 8.34
N VAL A 24 -4.76 32.15 9.41
CA VAL A 24 -3.36 32.48 9.68
C VAL A 24 -2.54 31.20 9.80
N ASP A 25 -1.50 31.09 8.99
CA ASP A 25 -0.50 30.02 9.08
C ASP A 25 0.78 30.57 9.70
N PRO A 26 1.09 30.22 10.96
CA PRO A 26 2.30 30.72 11.64
C PRO A 26 3.58 29.99 11.21
N TYR A 27 3.47 28.86 10.51
CA TYR A 27 4.61 28.01 10.15
C TYR A 27 4.73 27.76 8.64
N ALA A 28 4.06 28.56 7.81
CA ALA A 28 4.14 28.50 6.35
C ALA A 28 5.58 28.50 5.80
N TRP A 29 6.52 29.13 6.53
CA TRP A 29 7.93 29.23 6.17
C TRP A 29 8.68 27.90 6.15
N LEU A 30 8.14 26.83 6.78
CA LEU A 30 8.71 25.48 6.74
C LEU A 30 8.53 24.80 5.37
N ARG A 31 7.62 25.29 4.53
CA ARG A 31 7.46 24.81 3.17
C ARG A 31 8.61 25.34 2.29
N ALA A 32 9.35 24.42 1.67
CA ALA A 32 10.38 24.80 0.70
C ALA A 32 9.74 25.32 -0.60
N SER A 33 10.07 26.54 -1.02
CA SER A 33 9.61 27.09 -2.31
C SER A 33 10.21 26.35 -3.51
N ASN A 34 11.38 25.72 -3.32
CA ASN A 34 12.08 24.90 -4.30
C ASN A 34 11.91 23.40 -4.05
N TRP A 35 10.74 22.97 -3.58
CA TRP A 35 10.47 21.61 -3.15
C TRP A 35 10.80 20.55 -4.23
N LYS A 36 10.57 20.86 -5.52
CA LYS A 36 10.92 19.97 -6.64
C LYS A 36 12.43 19.66 -6.67
N GLN A 37 13.25 20.66 -6.40
CA GLN A 37 14.71 20.47 -6.31
C GLN A 37 15.09 19.67 -5.08
N VAL A 38 14.41 19.90 -3.93
CA VAL A 38 14.66 19.20 -2.68
C VAL A 38 14.34 17.71 -2.78
N LEU A 39 13.30 17.33 -3.52
CA LEU A 39 12.98 15.91 -3.80
C LEU A 39 14.17 15.18 -4.42
N GLY A 40 14.83 15.79 -5.41
CA GLY A 40 16.02 15.23 -6.06
C GLY A 40 17.30 15.37 -5.22
N ASP A 41 17.45 16.52 -4.54
CA ASP A 41 18.64 16.87 -3.77
C ASP A 41 18.27 17.59 -2.46
N PRO A 42 18.20 16.89 -1.32
CA PRO A 42 17.93 17.52 -0.02
C PRO A 42 18.93 18.58 0.42
N SER A 43 20.12 18.64 -0.18
CA SER A 43 21.10 19.70 0.13
C SER A 43 20.65 21.07 -0.36
N ALA A 44 19.71 21.13 -1.30
CA ALA A 44 19.08 22.34 -1.80
C ALA A 44 18.08 22.98 -0.81
N LEU A 45 17.78 22.31 0.31
CA LEU A 45 16.89 22.83 1.33
C LEU A 45 17.49 24.11 1.95
N ALA A 46 16.65 25.16 2.09
CA ALA A 46 17.09 26.42 2.68
C ALA A 46 17.73 26.18 4.06
N PRO A 47 18.89 26.82 4.37
CA PRO A 47 19.65 26.56 5.60
C PRO A 47 18.84 26.71 6.88
N GLU A 48 17.88 27.62 6.92
CA GLU A 48 17.01 27.82 8.08
C GLU A 48 16.06 26.64 8.30
N ILE A 49 15.41 26.16 7.24
CA ILE A 49 14.53 24.99 7.31
C ILE A 49 15.36 23.76 7.67
N ARG A 50 16.52 23.58 7.03
CA ARG A 50 17.45 22.51 7.34
C ARG A 50 17.87 22.53 8.80
N GLY A 51 18.22 23.70 9.33
CA GLY A 51 18.63 23.87 10.73
C GLY A 51 17.53 23.48 11.71
N TYR A 52 16.25 23.77 11.38
CA TYR A 52 15.10 23.35 12.20
C TYR A 52 14.90 21.84 12.15
N ILE A 53 14.88 21.23 10.97
CA ILE A 53 14.72 19.77 10.82
C ILE A 53 15.87 19.01 11.52
N ASP A 54 17.11 19.46 11.38
CA ASP A 54 18.26 18.88 12.08
C ASP A 54 18.13 19.02 13.61
N ALA A 55 17.54 20.12 14.11
CA ALA A 55 17.26 20.28 15.53
C ALA A 55 16.17 19.32 16.02
N GLU A 56 15.13 19.09 15.21
CA GLU A 56 14.09 18.08 15.50
C GLU A 56 14.68 16.68 15.59
N ASN A 57 15.53 16.30 14.64
CA ASN A 57 16.18 14.99 14.65
C ASN A 57 17.09 14.81 15.87
N ARG A 58 17.89 15.83 16.23
CA ARG A 58 18.70 15.78 17.47
C ARG A 58 17.86 15.66 18.74
N TYR A 59 16.72 16.36 18.79
CA TYR A 59 15.78 16.22 19.90
C TYR A 59 15.18 14.82 19.96
N ALA A 60 14.76 14.28 18.81
CA ALA A 60 14.24 12.93 18.71
C ALA A 60 15.26 11.88 19.18
N GLU A 61 16.49 11.96 18.70
CA GLU A 61 17.58 11.08 19.16
C GLU A 61 17.74 11.11 20.69
N ALA A 62 17.77 12.29 21.29
CA ALA A 62 17.97 12.44 22.73
C ALA A 62 16.78 11.89 23.54
N VAL A 63 15.53 12.15 23.10
CA VAL A 63 14.31 11.67 23.76
C VAL A 63 14.14 10.16 23.61
N LEU A 64 14.51 9.60 22.47
CA LEU A 64 14.35 8.18 22.13
C LEU A 64 15.57 7.34 22.55
N ALA A 65 16.71 7.97 22.96
CA ALA A 65 17.91 7.27 23.39
C ALA A 65 17.67 6.20 24.49
N PRO A 66 16.79 6.40 25.49
CA PRO A 66 16.47 5.36 26.47
C PRO A 66 15.84 4.10 25.89
N LEU A 67 15.31 4.17 24.66
CA LEU A 67 14.70 3.04 23.94
C LEU A 67 15.70 2.27 23.08
N SER A 68 16.94 2.75 22.91
CA SER A 68 17.92 2.16 21.98
C SER A 68 18.18 0.68 22.23
N GLY A 69 18.34 0.26 23.50
CA GLY A 69 18.53 -1.14 23.85
C GLY A 69 17.30 -2.02 23.53
N LEU A 70 16.10 -1.49 23.72
CA LEU A 70 14.86 -2.18 23.36
C LEU A 70 14.70 -2.28 21.83
N ARG A 71 15.04 -1.21 21.11
CA ARG A 71 15.01 -1.22 19.62
C ARG A 71 15.93 -2.30 19.05
N VAL A 72 17.19 -2.35 19.49
CA VAL A 72 18.14 -3.41 19.07
C VAL A 72 17.55 -4.80 19.31
N LYS A 73 16.99 -5.03 20.51
CA LYS A 73 16.36 -6.32 20.83
C LYS A 73 15.17 -6.63 19.91
N LEU A 74 14.32 -5.65 19.62
CA LEU A 74 13.18 -5.83 18.71
C LEU A 74 13.63 -6.14 17.29
N VAL A 75 14.66 -5.45 16.77
CA VAL A 75 15.26 -5.76 15.47
C VAL A 75 15.79 -7.19 15.44
N GLU A 76 16.51 -7.64 16.47
CA GLU A 76 17.02 -9.02 16.56
C GLU A 76 15.86 -10.04 16.58
N GLU A 77 14.81 -9.79 17.35
CA GLU A 77 13.62 -10.65 17.39
C GLU A 77 12.93 -10.74 16.03
N MET A 78 12.70 -9.61 15.37
CA MET A 78 12.05 -9.55 14.06
C MET A 78 12.93 -10.19 12.98
N LYS A 79 14.23 -9.88 12.97
CA LYS A 79 15.19 -10.50 12.06
C LYS A 79 15.24 -12.02 12.24
N GLY A 80 15.19 -12.52 13.48
CA GLY A 80 15.14 -13.96 13.77
C GLY A 80 13.91 -14.68 13.23
N ARG A 81 12.83 -13.95 12.86
CA ARG A 81 11.62 -14.51 12.23
C ARG A 81 11.68 -14.54 10.70
N ILE A 82 12.69 -13.94 10.10
CA ILE A 82 12.86 -13.87 8.65
C ILE A 82 13.80 -14.99 8.19
N GLU A 83 13.37 -15.80 7.21
CA GLU A 83 14.26 -16.78 6.57
C GLU A 83 15.28 -16.03 5.71
N GLU A 84 16.58 -16.11 6.09
CA GLU A 84 17.63 -15.33 5.42
C GLU A 84 17.84 -15.72 3.97
N GLU A 85 17.86 -17.03 3.67
CA GLU A 85 17.90 -17.56 2.32
C GLU A 85 16.47 -17.92 1.90
N ASP A 86 15.81 -17.02 1.21
CA ASP A 86 14.43 -17.19 0.79
C ASP A 86 14.29 -17.13 -0.73
N SER A 87 13.35 -17.91 -1.27
CA SER A 87 13.10 -18.02 -2.70
C SER A 87 11.62 -18.02 -3.00
N GLY A 88 11.20 -17.17 -3.93
CA GLY A 88 9.84 -17.18 -4.47
C GLY A 88 9.54 -18.50 -5.21
N VAL A 89 8.27 -18.73 -5.48
CA VAL A 89 7.83 -19.89 -6.28
C VAL A 89 8.01 -19.55 -7.76
N PRO A 90 8.77 -20.36 -8.54
CA PRO A 90 8.99 -20.10 -9.96
C PRO A 90 7.65 -19.97 -10.73
N ALA A 91 7.48 -18.85 -11.45
CA ALA A 91 6.31 -18.56 -12.29
C ALA A 91 6.64 -18.93 -13.75
N PRO A 92 5.88 -19.86 -14.37
CA PRO A 92 6.14 -20.28 -15.74
C PRO A 92 5.80 -19.20 -16.76
N SER A 93 6.63 -19.07 -17.79
CA SER A 93 6.41 -18.24 -18.97
C SER A 93 7.15 -18.85 -20.16
N GLY A 94 6.42 -19.39 -21.13
CA GLY A 94 6.98 -20.05 -22.30
C GLY A 94 7.95 -21.18 -21.92
N GLY A 95 9.18 -21.10 -22.40
CA GLY A 95 10.23 -22.09 -22.11
C GLY A 95 10.95 -21.93 -20.77
N TYR A 96 10.60 -20.90 -20.00
CA TYR A 96 11.28 -20.51 -18.77
C TYR A 96 10.31 -20.43 -17.57
N ALA A 97 10.89 -20.35 -16.38
CA ALA A 97 10.21 -19.96 -15.16
C ALA A 97 11.06 -18.88 -14.46
N TYR A 98 10.39 -17.88 -13.89
CA TYR A 98 10.99 -16.67 -13.29
C TYR A 98 10.61 -16.59 -11.81
N TRP A 99 11.55 -16.17 -10.97
CA TRP A 99 11.28 -15.94 -9.55
C TRP A 99 12.30 -15.01 -8.91
N THR A 100 11.96 -14.50 -7.74
CA THR A 100 12.85 -13.75 -6.86
C THR A 100 13.56 -14.69 -5.89
N LYS A 101 14.74 -14.36 -5.43
CA LYS A 101 15.41 -15.00 -4.30
C LYS A 101 16.24 -14.02 -3.51
N PHE A 102 16.40 -14.29 -2.22
CA PHE A 102 17.31 -13.58 -1.36
C PHE A 102 18.52 -14.42 -1.02
N LEU A 103 19.70 -13.80 -1.04
CA LEU A 103 20.92 -14.40 -0.49
C LEU A 103 20.96 -14.17 1.03
N PRO A 104 21.65 -15.02 1.80
CA PRO A 104 21.84 -14.81 3.22
C PRO A 104 22.40 -13.41 3.51
N GLY A 105 21.77 -12.69 4.44
CA GLY A 105 22.15 -11.32 4.84
C GLY A 105 21.90 -10.22 3.80
N ALA A 106 21.37 -10.53 2.61
CA ALA A 106 21.09 -9.53 1.60
C ALA A 106 19.83 -8.71 1.93
N GLU A 107 19.90 -7.41 1.71
CA GLU A 107 18.76 -6.49 1.85
C GLU A 107 17.79 -6.58 0.68
N HIS A 108 18.30 -6.78 -0.52
CA HIS A 108 17.55 -6.78 -1.79
C HIS A 108 17.55 -8.14 -2.44
N GLU A 109 16.52 -8.41 -3.22
CA GLU A 109 16.34 -9.64 -3.97
C GLU A 109 17.23 -9.69 -5.22
N GLN A 110 17.47 -10.91 -5.65
CA GLN A 110 17.91 -11.24 -7.00
C GLN A 110 16.71 -11.72 -7.83
N ILE A 111 16.63 -11.31 -9.09
CA ILE A 111 15.69 -11.88 -10.07
C ILE A 111 16.42 -12.91 -10.87
N VAL A 112 15.85 -14.10 -10.94
CA VAL A 112 16.44 -15.25 -11.64
C VAL A 112 15.41 -15.96 -12.52
N ARG A 113 15.91 -16.72 -13.49
CA ARG A 113 15.07 -17.65 -14.27
C ARG A 113 15.80 -18.99 -14.48
N SER A 114 15.06 -20.01 -14.84
CA SER A 114 15.60 -21.26 -15.38
C SER A 114 14.76 -21.79 -16.52
N ARG A 115 15.31 -22.71 -17.32
CA ARG A 115 14.52 -23.44 -18.32
C ARG A 115 13.54 -24.39 -17.61
N ARG A 116 12.32 -24.49 -18.12
CA ARG A 116 11.32 -25.43 -17.57
C ARG A 116 11.74 -26.90 -17.78
N SER A 117 12.58 -27.15 -18.79
CA SER A 117 13.18 -28.48 -19.02
C SER A 117 14.28 -28.87 -18.04
N GLY A 118 14.59 -27.98 -17.08
CA GLY A 118 15.68 -28.14 -16.11
C GLY A 118 16.95 -27.38 -16.50
N GLY A 119 17.88 -27.28 -15.55
CA GLY A 119 19.14 -26.55 -15.69
C GLY A 119 19.37 -25.57 -14.55
N PRO A 120 20.56 -24.95 -14.50
CA PRO A 120 20.87 -23.96 -13.49
C PRO A 120 20.02 -22.68 -13.66
N ALA A 121 19.82 -21.98 -12.55
CA ALA A 121 19.22 -20.66 -12.61
C ALA A 121 20.18 -19.63 -13.22
N GLU A 122 19.66 -18.82 -14.12
CA GLU A 122 20.35 -17.66 -14.71
C GLU A 122 19.99 -16.41 -13.91
N LEU A 123 20.99 -15.63 -13.50
CA LEU A 123 20.81 -14.35 -12.82
C LEU A 123 20.43 -13.29 -13.85
N LEU A 124 19.27 -12.63 -13.63
CA LEU A 124 18.79 -11.54 -14.48
C LEU A 124 19.13 -10.19 -13.86
N ILE A 125 18.75 -9.98 -12.62
CA ILE A 125 18.99 -8.73 -11.86
C ILE A 125 19.63 -9.11 -10.52
N ASP A 126 20.70 -8.42 -10.18
CA ASP A 126 21.39 -8.53 -8.91
C ASP A 126 21.12 -7.28 -8.06
N GLY A 127 20.02 -7.30 -7.31
CA GLY A 127 19.63 -6.20 -6.45
C GLY A 127 20.72 -5.77 -5.47
N PRO A 128 21.38 -6.71 -4.74
CA PRO A 128 22.50 -6.38 -3.87
C PRO A 128 23.62 -5.60 -4.57
N SER A 129 24.05 -6.04 -5.75
CA SER A 129 25.09 -5.35 -6.51
C SER A 129 24.63 -3.98 -7.04
N LEU A 130 23.36 -3.85 -7.43
CA LEU A 130 22.80 -2.57 -7.89
C LEU A 130 22.66 -1.56 -6.75
N ALA A 131 22.43 -2.01 -5.52
CA ALA A 131 22.32 -1.17 -4.33
C ALA A 131 23.67 -0.74 -3.75
N GLU A 132 24.77 -1.42 -4.12
CA GLU A 132 26.09 -1.18 -3.52
C GLU A 132 26.52 0.29 -3.64
N GLY A 133 26.89 0.89 -2.51
CA GLY A 133 27.35 2.28 -2.43
C GLY A 133 26.26 3.36 -2.59
N LYS A 134 25.00 2.98 -2.69
CA LYS A 134 23.89 3.92 -2.79
C LYS A 134 23.21 4.14 -1.43
N PRO A 135 22.86 5.39 -1.09
CA PRO A 135 22.13 5.68 0.16
C PRO A 135 20.68 5.20 0.14
N TYR A 136 20.12 5.00 -1.05
CA TYR A 136 18.78 4.48 -1.31
C TYR A 136 18.79 3.63 -2.57
N PHE A 137 18.08 2.52 -2.56
CA PHE A 137 17.85 1.71 -3.75
C PHE A 137 16.53 0.94 -3.61
N SER A 138 15.67 1.09 -4.59
CA SER A 138 14.43 0.31 -4.72
C SER A 138 14.32 -0.25 -6.13
N LEU A 139 13.96 -1.53 -6.24
CA LEU A 139 13.60 -2.18 -7.49
C LEU A 139 12.09 -2.02 -7.68
N GLY A 140 11.69 -1.36 -8.76
CA GLY A 140 10.30 -1.20 -9.17
C GLY A 140 9.81 -2.36 -10.05
N ASP A 141 8.83 -2.08 -10.93
CA ASP A 141 8.31 -3.08 -11.86
C ASP A 141 9.41 -3.62 -12.78
N HIS A 142 9.28 -4.90 -13.12
CA HIS A 142 10.27 -5.59 -13.96
C HIS A 142 9.62 -6.71 -14.77
N ARG A 143 9.97 -6.84 -16.06
CA ARG A 143 9.36 -7.81 -17.00
C ARG A 143 10.35 -8.28 -18.06
N HIS A 144 10.28 -9.57 -18.39
CA HIS A 144 10.98 -10.09 -19.58
C HIS A 144 10.27 -9.64 -20.86
N SER A 145 11.04 -9.54 -21.96
CA SER A 145 10.47 -9.41 -23.30
C SER A 145 9.71 -10.67 -23.71
N PRO A 146 8.74 -10.60 -24.64
CA PRO A 146 8.01 -11.78 -25.14
C PRO A 146 8.92 -12.90 -25.69
N ASP A 147 10.06 -12.57 -26.28
CA ASP A 147 11.03 -13.53 -26.80
C ASP A 147 12.04 -14.06 -25.76
N HIS A 148 11.91 -13.60 -24.50
CA HIS A 148 12.76 -13.96 -23.36
C HIS A 148 14.26 -13.60 -23.51
N ARG A 149 14.63 -12.70 -24.42
CA ARG A 149 16.03 -12.28 -24.63
C ARG A 149 16.42 -11.07 -23.81
N LEU A 150 15.46 -10.23 -23.48
CA LEU A 150 15.64 -8.99 -22.76
C LEU A 150 14.86 -9.00 -21.44
N TYR A 151 15.30 -8.14 -20.52
CA TYR A 151 14.62 -7.91 -19.23
C TYR A 151 14.61 -6.42 -18.93
N ALA A 152 13.43 -5.82 -18.92
CA ALA A 152 13.24 -4.42 -18.54
C ALA A 152 12.94 -4.32 -17.05
N TYR A 153 13.46 -3.29 -16.38
CA TYR A 153 13.26 -3.09 -14.96
C TYR A 153 13.42 -1.62 -14.56
N LEU A 154 12.68 -1.24 -13.53
CA LEU A 154 12.69 0.11 -12.94
C LEU A 154 13.59 0.13 -11.70
N THR A 155 14.35 1.21 -11.52
CA THR A 155 15.12 1.45 -10.29
C THR A 155 14.90 2.88 -9.80
N ASP A 156 14.63 3.06 -8.50
CA ASP A 156 14.74 4.35 -7.81
C ASP A 156 15.98 4.33 -6.91
N GLU A 157 16.87 5.29 -7.12
CA GLU A 157 18.12 5.45 -6.38
C GLU A 157 18.09 6.68 -5.46
N SER A 158 16.94 7.33 -5.37
CA SER A 158 16.75 8.58 -4.65
C SER A 158 15.75 8.51 -3.51
N GLY A 159 14.75 7.65 -3.59
CA GLY A 159 13.63 7.60 -2.67
C GLY A 159 12.52 8.62 -2.97
N SER A 160 12.57 9.25 -4.14
CA SER A 160 11.57 10.23 -4.58
C SER A 160 10.58 9.66 -5.60
N GLU A 161 10.56 8.34 -5.78
CA GLU A 161 9.73 7.64 -6.77
C GLU A 161 10.02 8.06 -8.23
N ASN A 162 11.19 8.62 -8.50
CA ASN A 162 11.70 8.88 -9.83
C ASN A 162 12.43 7.66 -10.37
N TYR A 163 11.70 6.77 -11.02
CA TYR A 163 12.30 5.55 -11.52
C TYR A 163 13.03 5.78 -12.84
N ARG A 164 14.11 5.00 -12.99
CA ARG A 164 14.83 4.84 -14.25
C ARG A 164 14.52 3.48 -14.84
N LEU A 165 14.01 3.46 -16.08
CA LEU A 165 13.81 2.23 -16.85
C LEU A 165 15.13 1.83 -17.52
N ARG A 166 15.56 0.60 -17.27
CA ARG A 166 16.75 -0.04 -17.83
C ARG A 166 16.35 -1.33 -18.55
N ILE A 167 17.13 -1.71 -19.54
CA ILE A 167 16.89 -2.92 -20.34
C ILE A 167 18.15 -3.77 -20.33
N ARG A 168 18.06 -4.97 -19.80
CA ARG A 168 19.15 -5.93 -19.77
C ARG A 168 19.09 -6.88 -20.95
N ASP A 169 20.18 -7.01 -21.70
CA ASP A 169 20.40 -8.14 -22.61
C ASP A 169 20.84 -9.35 -21.76
N ILE A 170 19.96 -10.36 -21.70
CA ILE A 170 20.17 -11.53 -20.85
C ILE A 170 21.37 -12.36 -21.40
N GLY A 171 21.47 -12.49 -22.71
CA GLY A 171 22.55 -13.25 -23.34
C GLY A 171 23.94 -12.60 -23.19
N ALA A 172 23.99 -11.27 -23.26
CA ALA A 172 25.20 -10.49 -23.04
C ALA A 172 25.53 -10.27 -21.56
N GLY A 173 24.55 -10.46 -20.65
CA GLY A 173 24.71 -10.25 -19.22
C GLY A 173 24.91 -8.78 -18.79
N ARG A 174 24.52 -7.82 -19.64
CA ARG A 174 24.70 -6.38 -19.41
C ARG A 174 23.49 -5.57 -19.87
N ASP A 175 23.34 -4.38 -19.29
CA ASP A 175 22.32 -3.45 -19.72
C ASP A 175 22.64 -2.84 -21.08
N LEU A 176 21.60 -2.55 -21.85
CA LEU A 176 21.68 -1.75 -23.06
C LEU A 176 22.06 -0.31 -22.71
N PRO A 177 22.64 0.45 -23.64
CA PRO A 177 23.06 1.83 -23.36
C PRO A 177 21.89 2.79 -23.15
N GLU A 178 20.75 2.52 -23.76
CA GLU A 178 19.54 3.31 -23.60
C GLU A 178 18.92 3.12 -22.20
N ALA A 179 18.56 4.25 -21.56
CA ALA A 179 17.85 4.26 -20.29
C ALA A 179 16.92 5.48 -20.24
N MET A 180 15.67 5.28 -19.85
CA MET A 180 14.67 6.33 -19.72
C MET A 180 14.51 6.73 -18.26
N THR A 181 14.40 8.03 -17.99
CA THR A 181 14.23 8.58 -16.64
C THR A 181 12.82 9.07 -16.40
N ASP A 182 12.46 9.18 -15.13
CA ASP A 182 11.15 9.67 -14.68
C ASP A 182 9.99 8.79 -15.19
N VAL A 183 10.19 7.47 -15.15
CA VAL A 183 9.25 6.47 -15.67
C VAL A 183 8.42 5.89 -14.54
N SER A 184 7.09 5.82 -14.70
CA SER A 184 6.18 5.22 -13.72
C SER A 184 5.74 3.80 -14.07
N SER A 185 5.56 3.49 -15.36
CA SER A 185 5.15 2.16 -15.86
C SER A 185 5.65 1.91 -17.28
N PHE A 186 5.69 0.63 -17.68
CA PHE A 186 6.09 0.26 -19.05
C PHE A 186 5.43 -1.05 -19.51
N ALA A 187 5.38 -1.25 -20.84
CA ALA A 187 4.88 -2.46 -21.47
C ALA A 187 5.69 -2.81 -22.73
N TRP A 188 5.89 -4.11 -22.97
CA TRP A 188 6.55 -4.62 -24.17
C TRP A 188 5.56 -4.75 -25.34
N SER A 189 6.03 -4.48 -26.55
CA SER A 189 5.39 -4.97 -27.77
C SER A 189 5.66 -6.46 -27.98
N GLN A 190 4.78 -7.13 -28.74
CA GLN A 190 4.88 -8.56 -29.02
C GLN A 190 6.18 -8.94 -29.76
N ASP A 191 6.70 -8.05 -30.59
CA ASP A 191 7.92 -8.25 -31.37
C ASP A 191 9.21 -8.09 -30.55
N SER A 192 9.10 -7.74 -29.27
CA SER A 192 10.23 -7.51 -28.37
C SER A 192 11.19 -6.39 -28.81
N SER A 193 10.80 -5.55 -29.78
CA SER A 193 11.63 -4.47 -30.33
C SER A 193 11.20 -3.08 -29.89
N THR A 194 10.04 -2.96 -29.28
CA THR A 194 9.44 -1.70 -28.86
C THR A 194 8.98 -1.77 -27.42
N LEU A 195 9.23 -0.69 -26.67
CA LEU A 195 8.68 -0.46 -25.34
C LEU A 195 7.77 0.75 -25.36
N PHE A 196 6.65 0.63 -24.64
CA PHE A 196 5.80 1.76 -24.27
C PHE A 196 6.08 2.09 -22.82
N TYR A 197 6.22 3.36 -22.50
CA TYR A 197 6.45 3.78 -21.13
C TYR A 197 5.75 5.10 -20.79
N VAL A 198 5.39 5.27 -19.53
CA VAL A 198 4.80 6.49 -19.02
C VAL A 198 5.88 7.32 -18.35
N LYS A 199 5.97 8.58 -18.73
CA LYS A 199 6.90 9.55 -18.14
C LYS A 199 6.15 10.53 -17.27
N LEU A 200 6.75 10.88 -16.13
CA LEU A 200 6.28 11.92 -15.23
C LEU A 200 6.44 13.32 -15.88
N ASP A 201 5.50 14.21 -15.59
CA ASP A 201 5.63 15.64 -15.91
C ASP A 201 6.57 16.36 -14.91
N GLU A 202 6.73 17.67 -15.07
CA GLU A 202 7.53 18.51 -14.18
C GLU A 202 6.98 18.62 -12.74
N ASN A 203 5.73 18.24 -12.50
CA ASN A 203 5.06 18.19 -11.21
C ASN A 203 4.98 16.75 -10.66
N HIS A 204 5.77 15.83 -11.21
CA HIS A 204 5.84 14.44 -10.77
C HIS A 204 4.54 13.65 -11.01
N ARG A 205 3.80 13.96 -12.10
CA ARG A 205 2.53 13.31 -12.48
C ARG A 205 2.74 12.39 -13.69
N PRO A 206 2.21 11.17 -13.70
CA PRO A 206 2.30 10.24 -14.83
C PRO A 206 1.29 10.60 -15.92
N LEU A 207 1.67 11.46 -16.86
CA LEU A 207 0.76 12.00 -17.87
C LEU A 207 1.15 11.70 -19.33
N LEU A 208 2.39 11.25 -19.59
CA LEU A 208 2.95 11.23 -20.93
C LEU A 208 3.32 9.81 -21.33
N VAL A 209 2.72 9.26 -22.39
CA VAL A 209 3.07 7.94 -22.92
C VAL A 209 3.99 8.07 -24.11
N PHE A 210 5.16 7.48 -24.01
CA PHE A 210 6.15 7.42 -25.08
C PHE A 210 6.25 6.01 -25.65
N ARG A 211 6.70 5.94 -26.91
CA ARG A 211 7.09 4.72 -27.59
C ARG A 211 8.56 4.79 -27.90
N HIS A 212 9.32 3.82 -27.36
CA HIS A 212 10.75 3.65 -27.57
C HIS A 212 11.03 2.44 -28.47
N ARG A 213 11.81 2.64 -29.53
CA ARG A 213 12.33 1.56 -30.36
C ARG A 213 13.74 1.20 -29.91
N LEU A 214 13.98 -0.04 -29.58
CA LEU A 214 15.29 -0.50 -29.12
C LEU A 214 16.41 -0.16 -30.12
N GLY A 215 17.55 0.24 -29.58
CA GLY A 215 18.72 0.67 -30.37
C GLY A 215 18.65 2.10 -30.88
N THR A 216 17.62 2.88 -30.48
CA THR A 216 17.56 4.32 -30.78
C THR A 216 17.84 5.15 -29.52
N ASP A 217 18.14 6.43 -29.71
CA ASP A 217 18.31 7.35 -28.61
C ASP A 217 16.94 7.73 -28.00
N PRO A 218 16.71 7.53 -26.70
CA PRO A 218 15.44 7.89 -26.02
C PRO A 218 15.03 9.37 -26.17
N ALA A 219 15.98 10.26 -26.47
CA ALA A 219 15.68 11.65 -26.77
C ALA A 219 14.80 11.86 -28.03
N HIS A 220 14.71 10.84 -28.88
CA HIS A 220 13.92 10.85 -30.12
C HIS A 220 12.65 10.00 -29.98
N ASP A 221 12.30 9.55 -28.78
CA ASP A 221 11.11 8.73 -28.57
C ASP A 221 9.83 9.50 -28.90
N GLN A 222 8.89 8.79 -29.49
CA GLN A 222 7.65 9.40 -29.94
C GLN A 222 6.64 9.47 -28.79
N LEU A 223 6.18 10.67 -28.47
CA LEU A 223 4.99 10.88 -27.63
C LEU A 223 3.75 10.40 -28.40
N ILE A 224 3.04 9.42 -27.86
CA ILE A 224 1.85 8.80 -28.49
C ILE A 224 0.54 9.11 -27.79
N TYR A 225 0.60 9.49 -26.51
CA TYR A 225 -0.54 9.92 -25.74
C TYR A 225 -0.10 10.94 -24.68
N LYS A 226 -0.93 11.94 -24.47
CA LYS A 226 -0.80 12.91 -23.40
C LYS A 226 -2.14 13.10 -22.71
N GLU A 227 -2.15 13.01 -21.39
CA GLU A 227 -3.31 13.41 -20.60
C GLU A 227 -3.22 14.90 -20.29
N ASP A 228 -4.26 15.63 -20.66
CA ASP A 228 -4.34 17.08 -20.43
C ASP A 228 -5.13 17.44 -19.16
N ASP A 229 -5.93 16.50 -18.64
CA ASP A 229 -6.65 16.67 -17.37
C ASP A 229 -5.78 16.19 -16.20
N LEU A 230 -5.29 17.15 -15.42
CA LEU A 230 -4.40 16.89 -14.27
C LEU A 230 -5.06 16.09 -13.13
N GLY A 231 -6.37 15.88 -13.20
CA GLY A 231 -7.12 15.02 -12.28
C GLY A 231 -7.05 13.54 -12.64
N PHE A 232 -6.30 13.16 -13.68
CA PHE A 232 -6.12 11.78 -14.12
C PHE A 232 -4.64 11.38 -14.11
N GLU A 233 -4.41 10.11 -13.91
CA GLU A 233 -3.10 9.47 -14.03
C GLU A 233 -3.11 8.47 -15.18
N VAL A 234 -1.96 8.31 -15.85
CA VAL A 234 -1.80 7.40 -16.97
C VAL A 234 -0.89 6.25 -16.60
N ALA A 235 -1.27 5.05 -17.03
CA ALA A 235 -0.45 3.84 -16.94
C ALA A 235 -0.47 3.09 -18.28
N VAL A 236 0.55 2.27 -18.51
CA VAL A 236 0.58 1.32 -19.63
C VAL A 236 0.80 -0.09 -19.11
N ASP A 237 0.07 -1.04 -19.69
CA ASP A 237 0.21 -2.46 -19.42
C ASP A 237 -0.11 -3.28 -20.70
N SER A 238 0.00 -4.59 -20.63
CA SER A 238 -0.39 -5.50 -21.70
C SER A 238 -1.59 -6.35 -21.28
N THR A 239 -2.49 -6.65 -22.21
CA THR A 239 -3.47 -7.73 -21.99
C THR A 239 -2.73 -9.04 -21.72
N ARG A 240 -3.33 -9.91 -20.92
CA ARG A 240 -2.68 -11.15 -20.49
C ARG A 240 -2.24 -12.06 -21.64
N ASN A 241 -3.00 -12.09 -22.72
CA ASN A 241 -2.62 -12.83 -23.94
C ASN A 241 -1.56 -12.11 -24.79
N GLY A 242 -1.10 -10.92 -24.40
CA GLY A 242 -0.09 -10.13 -25.08
C GLY A 242 -0.55 -9.49 -26.40
N ARG A 243 -1.85 -9.56 -26.74
CA ARG A 243 -2.35 -9.05 -28.02
C ARG A 243 -2.38 -7.52 -28.07
N PHE A 244 -2.71 -6.88 -26.96
CA PHE A 244 -2.78 -5.42 -26.89
C PHE A 244 -1.85 -4.86 -25.82
N VAL A 245 -1.27 -3.71 -26.12
CA VAL A 245 -0.82 -2.75 -25.12
C VAL A 245 -2.00 -1.84 -24.79
N VAL A 246 -2.24 -1.64 -23.52
CA VAL A 246 -3.35 -0.85 -22.99
C VAL A 246 -2.80 0.42 -22.36
N ILE A 247 -3.24 1.57 -22.83
CA ILE A 247 -3.06 2.86 -22.15
C ILE A 247 -4.29 3.09 -21.30
N SER A 248 -4.12 3.29 -20.01
CA SER A 248 -5.19 3.57 -19.06
C SER A 248 -5.02 4.98 -18.51
N SER A 249 -6.03 5.83 -18.69
CA SER A 249 -6.12 7.12 -17.98
C SER A 249 -7.24 7.02 -16.95
N THR A 250 -6.90 7.22 -15.67
CA THR A 250 -7.81 6.92 -14.55
C THR A 250 -7.67 7.93 -13.44
N ASN A 251 -8.78 8.14 -12.73
CA ASN A 251 -8.78 8.65 -11.37
C ASN A 251 -9.63 7.73 -10.49
N ASP A 252 -9.92 8.11 -9.26
CA ASP A 252 -10.66 7.25 -8.34
C ASP A 252 -12.10 6.95 -8.76
N ASP A 253 -12.70 7.76 -9.62
CA ASP A 253 -14.12 7.66 -9.99
C ASP A 253 -14.34 7.38 -11.47
N THR A 254 -13.38 7.68 -12.34
CA THR A 254 -13.56 7.66 -13.80
C THR A 254 -12.35 7.04 -14.48
N SER A 255 -12.57 6.31 -15.56
CA SER A 255 -11.48 5.77 -16.38
C SER A 255 -11.77 5.85 -17.87
N GLU A 256 -10.70 5.81 -18.66
CA GLU A 256 -10.70 5.73 -20.10
C GLU A 256 -9.50 4.88 -20.55
N GLN A 257 -9.69 4.03 -21.55
CA GLN A 257 -8.62 3.13 -21.99
C GLN A 257 -8.51 3.09 -23.52
N TRP A 258 -7.27 2.93 -24.00
CA TRP A 258 -6.93 2.79 -25.42
C TRP A 258 -6.15 1.51 -25.66
N LEU A 259 -6.32 0.93 -26.84
CA LEU A 259 -5.67 -0.28 -27.30
C LEU A 259 -4.68 0.05 -28.42
N ILE A 260 -3.48 -0.52 -28.31
CA ILE A 260 -2.51 -0.60 -29.42
C ILE A 260 -2.32 -2.09 -29.71
N GLU A 261 -2.48 -2.50 -30.95
CA GLU A 261 -2.17 -3.88 -31.35
C GLU A 261 -0.68 -4.14 -31.16
N SER A 262 -0.34 -5.03 -30.25
CA SER A 262 1.03 -5.27 -29.82
C SER A 262 1.93 -5.81 -30.95
N ALA A 263 1.33 -6.50 -31.94
CA ALA A 263 2.03 -6.95 -33.15
C ALA A 263 2.32 -5.81 -34.15
N TYR A 264 1.64 -4.66 -34.00
CA TYR A 264 1.80 -3.48 -34.84
C TYR A 264 2.05 -2.24 -33.98
N PRO A 265 3.19 -2.16 -33.30
CA PRO A 265 3.47 -1.16 -32.27
C PRO A 265 3.44 0.29 -32.81
N GLU A 266 3.58 0.47 -34.15
CA GLU A 266 3.48 1.78 -34.82
C GLU A 266 2.05 2.29 -35.00
N SER A 267 1.02 1.47 -34.74
CA SER A 267 -0.38 1.88 -34.88
C SER A 267 -0.76 2.93 -33.84
N ALA A 268 -1.70 3.79 -34.20
CA ALA A 268 -2.25 4.78 -33.27
C ALA A 268 -3.11 4.09 -32.17
N PRO A 269 -3.11 4.61 -30.95
CA PRO A 269 -4.00 4.14 -29.90
C PRO A 269 -5.47 4.26 -30.33
N ARG A 270 -6.26 3.20 -30.12
CA ARG A 270 -7.68 3.14 -30.41
C ARG A 270 -8.49 3.14 -29.13
N LEU A 271 -9.36 4.13 -28.98
CA LEU A 271 -10.22 4.28 -27.80
C LEU A 271 -11.15 3.06 -27.63
N VAL A 272 -11.27 2.57 -26.39
CA VAL A 272 -12.26 1.53 -26.02
C VAL A 272 -13.63 2.18 -25.79
N ALA A 273 -13.75 3.02 -24.78
CA ALA A 273 -14.95 3.79 -24.50
C ALA A 273 -14.55 5.13 -23.90
N ALA A 274 -15.17 6.21 -24.36
CA ALA A 274 -14.93 7.54 -23.84
C ALA A 274 -15.28 7.62 -22.34
N ARG A 275 -14.52 8.42 -21.60
CA ARG A 275 -14.77 8.64 -20.18
C ARG A 275 -16.17 9.20 -19.94
N SER A 276 -16.82 8.69 -18.92
CA SER A 276 -18.09 9.17 -18.43
C SER A 276 -17.95 9.40 -16.92
N PRO A 277 -18.38 10.52 -16.37
CA PRO A 277 -18.24 10.80 -14.95
C PRO A 277 -18.73 9.65 -14.07
N ASN A 278 -17.94 9.28 -13.07
CA ASN A 278 -18.19 8.18 -12.12
C ASN A 278 -18.29 6.78 -12.77
N VAL A 279 -17.82 6.61 -14.01
CA VAL A 279 -17.74 5.30 -14.64
C VAL A 279 -16.29 4.86 -14.75
N ARG A 280 -15.97 3.77 -14.06
CA ARG A 280 -14.67 3.09 -14.12
C ARG A 280 -14.80 1.78 -14.88
N TYR A 281 -13.78 1.46 -15.65
CA TYR A 281 -13.65 0.14 -16.25
C TYR A 281 -12.19 -0.24 -16.43
N THR A 282 -11.95 -1.54 -16.40
CA THR A 282 -10.67 -2.18 -16.76
C THR A 282 -10.95 -3.29 -17.74
N ILE A 283 -10.00 -3.54 -18.64
CA ILE A 283 -10.17 -4.52 -19.71
C ILE A 283 -9.08 -5.60 -19.67
N ASP A 284 -9.42 -6.77 -20.18
CA ASP A 284 -8.48 -7.78 -20.66
C ASP A 284 -9.06 -8.45 -21.93
N ASP A 285 -8.25 -9.25 -22.63
CA ASP A 285 -8.65 -9.84 -23.92
C ASP A 285 -8.78 -11.37 -23.81
N TRP A 286 -9.98 -11.87 -24.17
CA TRP A 286 -10.26 -13.31 -24.24
C TRP A 286 -9.93 -13.94 -25.60
N GLY A 287 -9.30 -13.18 -26.49
CA GLY A 287 -8.94 -13.55 -27.86
C GLY A 287 -10.04 -13.24 -28.88
N ASP A 288 -11.27 -13.64 -28.62
CA ASP A 288 -12.43 -13.34 -29.47
C ASP A 288 -13.17 -12.06 -29.06
N ARG A 289 -13.07 -11.65 -27.83
CA ARG A 289 -13.72 -10.47 -27.23
C ARG A 289 -12.93 -9.90 -26.06
N LEU A 290 -13.16 -8.64 -25.75
CA LEU A 290 -12.72 -8.03 -24.50
C LEU A 290 -13.61 -8.49 -23.34
N VAL A 291 -13.00 -8.67 -22.19
CA VAL A 291 -13.65 -8.83 -20.89
C VAL A 291 -13.44 -7.54 -20.13
N ILE A 292 -14.51 -6.94 -19.65
CA ILE A 292 -14.52 -5.59 -19.09
C ILE A 292 -15.15 -5.65 -17.69
N ARG A 293 -14.40 -5.29 -16.69
CA ARG A 293 -14.91 -5.06 -15.33
C ARG A 293 -15.31 -3.59 -15.25
N THR A 294 -16.54 -3.28 -14.86
CA THR A 294 -17.04 -1.91 -14.84
C THR A 294 -18.13 -1.69 -13.79
N ASN A 295 -18.23 -0.45 -13.29
CA ASN A 295 -19.33 0.02 -12.46
C ASN A 295 -20.42 0.76 -13.26
N ALA A 296 -20.38 0.70 -14.59
CA ALA A 296 -21.39 1.33 -15.45
C ALA A 296 -22.81 0.80 -15.15
N ASP A 297 -23.83 1.62 -15.45
CA ASP A 297 -25.24 1.29 -15.28
C ASP A 297 -25.59 0.94 -13.82
N ASP A 298 -25.17 1.81 -12.89
CA ASP A 298 -25.38 1.71 -11.43
C ASP A 298 -24.83 0.44 -10.76
N ALA A 299 -23.84 -0.20 -11.38
CA ALA A 299 -23.17 -1.38 -10.84
C ALA A 299 -22.06 -0.99 -9.86
N GLU A 300 -22.41 -0.34 -8.73
CA GLU A 300 -21.44 0.27 -7.80
C GLU A 300 -20.32 -0.70 -7.35
N ASP A 301 -20.64 -1.97 -7.06
CA ASP A 301 -19.66 -3.01 -6.68
C ASP A 301 -19.09 -3.77 -7.89
N TYR A 302 -19.22 -3.21 -9.07
CA TYR A 302 -18.79 -3.71 -10.37
C TYR A 302 -19.56 -4.92 -10.89
N LYS A 303 -19.60 -5.01 -12.19
CA LYS A 303 -20.07 -6.15 -13.01
C LYS A 303 -19.02 -6.49 -14.07
N ILE A 304 -19.17 -7.62 -14.71
CA ILE A 304 -18.34 -8.00 -15.87
C ILE A 304 -19.21 -7.96 -17.13
N VAL A 305 -18.75 -7.25 -18.13
CA VAL A 305 -19.34 -7.21 -19.46
C VAL A 305 -18.34 -7.67 -20.51
N THR A 306 -18.80 -8.00 -21.69
CA THR A 306 -17.94 -8.31 -22.86
C THR A 306 -18.30 -7.43 -24.05
N ALA A 307 -17.30 -7.18 -24.91
CA ALA A 307 -17.48 -6.50 -26.19
C ALA A 307 -16.58 -7.10 -27.26
N PRO A 308 -16.96 -7.05 -28.56
CA PRO A 308 -16.04 -7.42 -29.64
C PRO A 308 -14.78 -6.52 -29.59
N ALA A 309 -13.59 -7.10 -29.70
CA ALA A 309 -12.35 -6.31 -29.71
C ALA A 309 -12.27 -5.34 -30.90
N SER A 310 -12.97 -5.64 -32.03
CA SER A 310 -13.06 -4.78 -33.19
C SER A 310 -14.01 -3.58 -33.01
N ALA A 311 -14.96 -3.67 -32.06
CA ALA A 311 -15.96 -2.65 -31.77
C ALA A 311 -16.17 -2.57 -30.22
N PRO A 312 -15.17 -2.05 -29.48
CA PRO A 312 -15.13 -2.15 -28.04
C PRO A 312 -16.03 -1.13 -27.32
N GLY A 313 -16.66 -0.22 -28.04
CA GLY A 313 -17.46 0.88 -27.52
C GLY A 313 -18.59 0.43 -26.60
N ARG A 314 -18.98 1.33 -25.66
CA ARG A 314 -19.98 1.04 -24.62
C ARG A 314 -21.32 0.53 -25.17
N GLU A 315 -21.72 0.94 -26.34
CA GLU A 315 -22.94 0.50 -27.03
C GLU A 315 -22.93 -1.01 -27.34
N ASN A 316 -21.74 -1.62 -27.37
CA ASN A 316 -21.54 -3.06 -27.63
C ASN A 316 -21.30 -3.87 -26.36
N TRP A 317 -21.32 -3.25 -25.19
CA TRP A 317 -21.16 -3.97 -23.94
C TRP A 317 -22.36 -4.86 -23.65
N ARG A 318 -22.09 -6.10 -23.30
CA ARG A 318 -23.11 -7.10 -22.96
C ARG A 318 -22.74 -7.75 -21.65
N ASP A 319 -23.67 -7.82 -20.72
CA ASP A 319 -23.44 -8.43 -19.42
C ASP A 319 -23.01 -9.90 -19.58
N LEU A 320 -21.88 -10.23 -18.98
CA LEU A 320 -21.42 -11.60 -18.74
C LEU A 320 -21.80 -12.02 -17.34
N LEU A 321 -21.53 -11.18 -16.37
CA LEU A 321 -21.82 -11.39 -14.95
C LEU A 321 -22.47 -10.12 -14.40
N PRO A 322 -23.71 -10.21 -13.91
CA PRO A 322 -24.44 -9.04 -13.42
C PRO A 322 -23.86 -8.53 -12.10
N HIS A 323 -24.12 -7.27 -11.81
CA HIS A 323 -23.82 -6.64 -10.52
C HIS A 323 -24.54 -7.36 -9.37
N GLN A 324 -23.84 -7.48 -8.23
CA GLN A 324 -24.40 -7.98 -6.98
C GLN A 324 -24.07 -6.98 -5.85
N PRO A 325 -25.08 -6.26 -5.34
CA PRO A 325 -24.85 -5.27 -4.29
C PRO A 325 -24.16 -5.85 -3.05
N GLY A 326 -23.17 -5.14 -2.51
CA GLY A 326 -22.37 -5.59 -1.36
C GLY A 326 -21.28 -6.61 -1.69
N ARG A 327 -21.25 -7.12 -2.92
CA ARG A 327 -20.24 -8.06 -3.39
C ARG A 327 -19.37 -7.40 -4.45
N ARG A 328 -18.28 -6.79 -4.00
CA ARG A 328 -17.39 -6.07 -4.88
C ARG A 328 -16.50 -7.02 -5.69
N VAL A 329 -16.50 -6.87 -7.02
CA VAL A 329 -15.46 -7.49 -7.86
C VAL A 329 -14.20 -6.64 -7.75
N VAL A 330 -13.20 -7.14 -7.02
CA VAL A 330 -11.96 -6.42 -6.73
C VAL A 330 -11.00 -6.46 -7.92
N GLU A 331 -10.78 -7.66 -8.44
CA GLU A 331 -9.82 -7.92 -9.52
C GLU A 331 -10.32 -9.06 -10.41
N MET A 332 -9.84 -9.11 -11.65
CA MET A 332 -10.08 -10.21 -12.57
C MET A 332 -8.80 -10.69 -13.25
N VAL A 333 -8.73 -11.98 -13.52
CA VAL A 333 -7.69 -12.62 -14.33
C VAL A 333 -8.35 -13.40 -15.45
N VAL A 334 -7.99 -13.08 -16.68
CA VAL A 334 -8.53 -13.72 -17.89
C VAL A 334 -7.55 -14.79 -18.37
N LEU A 335 -7.99 -16.04 -18.40
CA LEU A 335 -7.30 -17.19 -18.98
C LEU A 335 -8.03 -17.64 -20.24
N ALA A 336 -7.40 -18.38 -21.13
CA ALA A 336 -7.98 -18.83 -22.39
C ALA A 336 -9.37 -19.50 -22.22
N GLY A 337 -9.51 -20.35 -21.20
CA GLY A 337 -10.75 -21.09 -20.90
C GLY A 337 -11.55 -20.56 -19.71
N HIS A 338 -11.04 -19.62 -18.93
CA HIS A 338 -11.64 -19.23 -17.65
C HIS A 338 -11.49 -17.74 -17.36
N LEU A 339 -12.43 -17.21 -16.57
CA LEU A 339 -12.33 -15.93 -15.91
C LEU A 339 -12.28 -16.15 -14.40
N ILE A 340 -11.25 -15.64 -13.74
CA ILE A 340 -11.09 -15.70 -12.30
C ILE A 340 -11.40 -14.31 -11.74
N ARG A 341 -12.22 -14.25 -10.69
CA ARG A 341 -12.52 -13.02 -9.99
C ARG A 341 -12.09 -13.13 -8.54
N LEU A 342 -11.36 -12.10 -8.09
CA LEU A 342 -11.26 -11.83 -6.67
C LEU A 342 -12.45 -10.96 -6.28
N GLU A 343 -13.30 -11.47 -5.42
CA GLU A 343 -14.47 -10.76 -4.90
C GLU A 343 -14.29 -10.50 -3.41
N ARG A 344 -14.86 -9.39 -2.93
CA ARG A 344 -14.98 -9.09 -1.49
C ARG A 344 -16.46 -8.96 -1.14
N ASP A 345 -16.87 -9.71 -0.12
CA ASP A 345 -18.24 -9.76 0.38
C ASP A 345 -18.19 -9.60 1.89
N ASP A 346 -18.69 -8.48 2.40
CA ASP A 346 -18.60 -8.12 3.82
C ASP A 346 -17.18 -8.24 4.41
N GLY A 347 -16.18 -7.72 3.69
CA GLY A 347 -14.77 -7.73 4.10
C GLY A 347 -14.06 -9.08 3.95
N ILE A 348 -14.73 -10.13 3.50
CA ILE A 348 -14.16 -11.45 3.27
C ILE A 348 -13.86 -11.63 1.79
N GLU A 349 -12.62 -11.97 1.50
CA GLU A 349 -12.17 -12.21 0.13
C GLU A 349 -12.42 -13.65 -0.31
N ARG A 350 -12.74 -13.82 -1.60
CA ARG A 350 -12.92 -15.13 -2.21
C ARG A 350 -12.52 -15.11 -3.68
N LEU A 351 -12.06 -16.23 -4.18
CA LEU A 351 -11.83 -16.46 -5.61
C LEU A 351 -13.02 -17.19 -6.22
N VAL A 352 -13.54 -16.68 -7.33
CA VAL A 352 -14.61 -17.29 -8.09
C VAL A 352 -14.12 -17.58 -9.50
N VAL A 353 -14.29 -18.81 -9.94
CA VAL A 353 -13.91 -19.29 -11.26
C VAL A 353 -15.17 -19.37 -12.13
N HIS A 354 -15.13 -18.70 -13.28
CA HIS A 354 -16.14 -18.79 -14.35
C HIS A 354 -15.54 -19.51 -15.55
N ARG A 355 -16.16 -20.58 -16.00
CA ARG A 355 -15.73 -21.34 -17.18
C ARG A 355 -16.33 -20.76 -18.46
N LYS A 356 -15.47 -20.40 -19.42
CA LYS A 356 -15.90 -19.78 -20.69
C LYS A 356 -16.81 -20.67 -21.52
N ALA A 357 -16.58 -22.00 -21.51
CA ALA A 357 -17.25 -22.94 -22.39
C ALA A 357 -18.75 -23.11 -22.12
N ASP A 358 -19.17 -23.09 -20.87
CA ASP A 358 -20.52 -23.40 -20.43
C ASP A 358 -21.12 -22.40 -19.43
N GLY A 359 -20.34 -21.39 -19.03
CA GLY A 359 -20.76 -20.39 -18.06
C GLY A 359 -20.87 -20.88 -16.62
N ASN A 360 -20.42 -22.10 -16.31
CA ASN A 360 -20.45 -22.63 -14.96
C ASN A 360 -19.51 -21.87 -14.04
N GLU A 361 -19.97 -21.63 -12.78
CA GLU A 361 -19.20 -20.92 -11.77
C GLU A 361 -19.06 -21.75 -10.50
N TYR A 362 -17.92 -21.57 -9.83
CA TYR A 362 -17.73 -22.07 -8.47
C TYR A 362 -16.74 -21.17 -7.69
N ALA A 363 -16.88 -21.13 -6.38
CA ALA A 363 -15.95 -20.43 -5.49
C ALA A 363 -14.90 -21.39 -4.92
N ILE A 364 -13.66 -20.92 -4.78
CA ILE A 364 -12.60 -21.65 -4.10
C ILE A 364 -12.77 -21.44 -2.60
N TRP A 365 -12.90 -22.53 -1.85
CA TRP A 365 -13.15 -22.51 -0.41
C TRP A 365 -11.87 -22.45 0.41
N PHE A 366 -11.80 -21.58 1.45
CA PHE A 366 -10.63 -21.37 2.30
C PHE A 366 -10.83 -21.73 3.78
N GLY A 367 -12.03 -21.88 4.25
CA GLY A 367 -12.35 -22.46 5.57
C GLY A 367 -12.14 -21.56 6.79
N GLN A 368 -11.79 -20.28 6.64
CA GLN A 368 -11.66 -19.31 7.73
C GLN A 368 -12.42 -18.01 7.41
N ASP A 369 -12.97 -17.38 8.45
CA ASP A 369 -13.78 -16.15 8.32
C ASP A 369 -12.91 -14.89 8.23
N VAL A 370 -11.65 -14.93 8.64
CA VAL A 370 -10.70 -13.81 8.55
C VAL A 370 -9.47 -14.27 7.81
N HIS A 371 -9.30 -13.77 6.61
CA HIS A 371 -8.12 -14.06 5.77
C HIS A 371 -7.95 -13.01 4.68
N SER A 372 -6.80 -13.03 4.07
CA SER A 372 -6.46 -12.24 2.88
C SER A 372 -6.04 -13.15 1.75
N ILE A 373 -6.48 -12.82 0.54
CA ILE A 373 -6.13 -13.52 -0.71
C ILE A 373 -5.49 -12.52 -1.65
N GLU A 374 -4.36 -12.88 -2.21
CA GLU A 374 -3.65 -12.09 -3.20
C GLU A 374 -3.37 -12.97 -4.43
N LEU A 375 -3.74 -12.48 -5.62
CA LEU A 375 -3.39 -13.18 -6.86
C LEU A 375 -1.87 -13.09 -7.08
N GLY A 376 -1.25 -14.23 -7.30
CA GLY A 376 0.20 -14.33 -7.46
C GLY A 376 0.65 -14.04 -8.90
N THR A 377 1.96 -13.97 -9.10
CA THR A 377 2.54 -13.77 -10.44
C THR A 377 2.20 -14.92 -11.37
N MET A 378 1.56 -14.61 -12.47
CA MET A 378 1.16 -15.51 -13.54
C MET A 378 1.43 -14.84 -14.89
N TYR A 379 2.16 -15.49 -15.77
CA TYR A 379 2.47 -14.95 -17.10
C TYR A 379 1.65 -15.61 -18.22
N GLU A 380 1.27 -16.87 -18.06
CA GLU A 380 0.62 -17.65 -19.11
C GLU A 380 -0.89 -17.36 -19.19
N PHE A 381 -1.38 -17.15 -20.41
CA PHE A 381 -2.81 -17.00 -20.72
C PHE A 381 -3.45 -18.35 -20.96
N ASP A 382 -2.80 -19.24 -21.75
CA ASP A 382 -3.28 -20.60 -22.06
C ASP A 382 -2.81 -21.56 -20.97
N THR A 383 -3.54 -21.54 -19.86
CA THR A 383 -3.28 -22.39 -18.68
C THR A 383 -4.57 -22.63 -17.92
N SER A 384 -4.64 -23.79 -17.22
CA SER A 384 -5.68 -24.07 -16.21
C SER A 384 -5.19 -23.78 -14.78
N THR A 385 -3.95 -23.36 -14.61
CA THR A 385 -3.36 -23.14 -13.27
C THR A 385 -3.37 -21.66 -12.91
N ILE A 386 -3.98 -21.34 -11.78
CA ILE A 386 -3.84 -20.02 -11.14
C ILE A 386 -2.94 -20.13 -9.91
N ARG A 387 -2.24 -19.04 -9.62
CA ARG A 387 -1.46 -18.89 -8.41
C ARG A 387 -2.08 -17.84 -7.51
N PHE A 388 -2.19 -18.13 -6.24
CA PHE A 388 -2.60 -17.16 -5.24
C PHE A 388 -1.83 -17.35 -3.93
N ARG A 389 -1.76 -16.29 -3.14
CA ARG A 389 -1.29 -16.29 -1.77
C ARG A 389 -2.49 -16.21 -0.83
N TYR A 390 -2.40 -16.95 0.25
CA TYR A 390 -3.38 -16.97 1.32
C TYR A 390 -2.67 -16.71 2.64
N SER A 391 -3.25 -15.89 3.49
CA SER A 391 -2.80 -15.72 4.87
C SER A 391 -3.95 -15.24 5.76
N SER A 392 -3.75 -15.31 7.07
CA SER A 392 -4.59 -14.63 8.06
C SER A 392 -3.67 -13.98 9.10
N PRO A 393 -4.14 -13.15 10.03
CA PRO A 393 -3.28 -12.57 11.06
C PRO A 393 -2.45 -13.59 11.85
N ALA A 394 -2.94 -14.84 11.98
CA ALA A 394 -2.24 -15.91 12.65
C ALA A 394 -1.80 -17.07 11.72
N THR A 395 -2.00 -16.99 10.43
CA THR A 395 -1.57 -18.01 9.46
C THR A 395 -0.48 -17.43 8.55
N PRO A 396 0.77 -17.96 8.61
CA PRO A 396 1.84 -17.55 7.72
C PRO A 396 1.44 -17.60 6.26
N LYS A 397 2.05 -16.74 5.43
CA LYS A 397 1.74 -16.65 3.99
C LYS A 397 1.97 -17.98 3.30
N GLN A 398 0.94 -18.50 2.64
CA GLN A 398 0.95 -19.74 1.88
C GLN A 398 0.74 -19.43 0.40
N THR A 399 1.61 -19.90 -0.47
CA THR A 399 1.48 -19.78 -1.92
C THR A 399 0.96 -21.11 -2.47
N PHE A 400 -0.16 -21.03 -3.18
CA PHE A 400 -0.80 -22.19 -3.81
C PHE A 400 -0.79 -22.05 -5.33
N ASP A 401 -0.59 -23.18 -6.02
CA ASP A 401 -1.04 -23.38 -7.38
C ASP A 401 -2.37 -24.16 -7.34
N TYR A 402 -3.35 -23.66 -8.08
CA TYR A 402 -4.69 -24.26 -8.15
C TYR A 402 -5.04 -24.51 -9.60
N ASP A 403 -5.31 -25.77 -9.92
CA ASP A 403 -5.80 -26.16 -11.23
C ASP A 403 -7.33 -26.03 -11.27
N VAL A 404 -7.83 -25.14 -12.12
CA VAL A 404 -9.27 -24.81 -12.17
C VAL A 404 -10.11 -25.86 -12.85
N GLU A 405 -9.52 -26.79 -13.63
CA GLU A 405 -10.24 -27.89 -14.27
C GLU A 405 -10.44 -29.06 -13.29
N SER A 406 -9.37 -29.49 -12.65
CA SER A 406 -9.42 -30.59 -11.68
C SER A 406 -9.83 -30.15 -10.28
N GLN A 407 -9.91 -28.84 -10.03
CA GLN A 407 -10.20 -28.23 -8.73
C GLN A 407 -9.23 -28.67 -7.63
N THR A 408 -7.97 -28.91 -8.00
CA THR A 408 -6.94 -29.36 -7.07
C THR A 408 -6.02 -28.21 -6.67
N ARG A 409 -5.71 -28.13 -5.38
CA ARG A 409 -4.85 -27.12 -4.78
C ARG A 409 -3.56 -27.75 -4.29
N VAL A 410 -2.43 -27.20 -4.71
CA VAL A 410 -1.09 -27.63 -4.32
C VAL A 410 -0.39 -26.51 -3.57
N LEU A 411 -0.03 -26.76 -2.30
CA LEU A 411 0.82 -25.85 -1.54
C LEU A 411 2.23 -25.88 -2.13
N ARG A 412 2.70 -24.71 -2.60
CA ARG A 412 4.01 -24.55 -3.22
C ARG A 412 5.04 -24.00 -2.25
N LYS A 413 4.60 -23.13 -1.36
CA LYS A 413 5.46 -22.50 -0.35
C LYS A 413 4.61 -22.07 0.83
N GLU A 414 5.19 -22.22 2.03
CA GLU A 414 4.69 -21.59 3.25
C GLU A 414 5.82 -20.73 3.82
N GLN A 415 5.50 -19.52 4.27
CA GLN A 415 6.43 -18.63 4.95
C GLN A 415 6.91 -19.28 6.24
N LYS A 416 8.21 -19.44 6.37
CA LYS A 416 8.80 -19.94 7.61
C LYS A 416 9.06 -18.82 8.60
N VAL A 417 8.96 -19.17 9.87
CA VAL A 417 9.36 -18.33 11.00
C VAL A 417 10.47 -19.05 11.75
N PRO A 418 11.75 -18.83 11.39
CA PRO A 418 12.89 -19.65 11.88
C PRO A 418 13.05 -19.66 13.40
N SER A 419 12.67 -18.59 14.10
CA SER A 419 12.68 -18.52 15.58
C SER A 419 11.60 -19.39 16.25
N GLY A 420 10.75 -20.05 15.46
CA GLY A 420 9.61 -20.84 15.92
C GLY A 420 8.31 -20.04 15.96
N TYR A 421 7.22 -20.69 15.60
CA TYR A 421 5.88 -20.13 15.58
C TYR A 421 4.83 -21.23 15.74
N ASP A 422 3.86 -20.98 16.62
CA ASP A 422 2.71 -21.86 16.82
C ASP A 422 1.42 -21.06 16.63
N PRO A 423 0.71 -21.20 15.51
CA PRO A 423 -0.52 -20.46 15.24
C PRO A 423 -1.61 -20.71 16.28
N SER A 424 -1.60 -21.87 16.98
CA SER A 424 -2.60 -22.18 18.00
C SER A 424 -2.46 -21.36 19.28
N ALA A 425 -1.32 -20.67 19.46
CA ALA A 425 -1.09 -19.77 20.58
C ALA A 425 -1.77 -18.40 20.43
N TYR A 426 -2.44 -18.15 19.29
CA TYR A 426 -3.02 -16.86 18.98
C TYR A 426 -4.48 -16.96 18.61
N VAL A 427 -5.23 -15.93 18.97
CA VAL A 427 -6.65 -15.81 18.68
C VAL A 427 -6.84 -14.71 17.64
N VAL A 428 -7.51 -15.05 16.55
CA VAL A 428 -8.02 -14.10 15.55
C VAL A 428 -9.52 -13.99 15.70
N ARG A 429 -10.03 -12.78 15.77
CA ARG A 429 -11.48 -12.52 15.80
C ARG A 429 -11.86 -11.40 14.86
N ARG A 430 -13.04 -11.52 14.29
CA ARG A 430 -13.74 -10.39 13.68
C ARG A 430 -14.93 -10.04 14.58
N ILE A 431 -15.10 -8.77 14.83
CA ILE A 431 -16.25 -8.22 15.58
C ILE A 431 -16.84 -7.07 14.78
N GLU A 432 -18.12 -6.78 15.00
CA GLU A 432 -18.82 -5.63 14.45
C GLU A 432 -19.05 -4.61 15.56
N VAL A 433 -18.54 -3.40 15.38
CA VAL A 433 -18.65 -2.32 16.36
C VAL A 433 -19.74 -1.35 15.92
N PRO A 434 -20.82 -1.18 16.70
CA PRO A 434 -21.89 -0.25 16.36
C PRO A 434 -21.42 1.20 16.50
N THR A 435 -21.89 2.05 15.57
CA THR A 435 -21.67 3.49 15.55
C THR A 435 -22.95 4.25 15.92
N GLU A 436 -22.83 5.54 16.20
CA GLU A 436 -23.98 6.39 16.57
C GLU A 436 -25.02 6.56 15.45
N ASP A 437 -24.58 6.43 14.19
CA ASP A 437 -25.43 6.53 13.00
C ASP A 437 -25.99 5.17 12.52
N GLU A 438 -26.05 4.18 13.44
CA GLU A 438 -26.63 2.84 13.24
C GLU A 438 -25.86 1.96 12.21
N GLU A 439 -24.68 2.35 11.78
CA GLU A 439 -23.77 1.50 11.02
C GLU A 439 -22.97 0.58 11.96
N THR A 440 -22.23 -0.37 11.38
CA THR A 440 -21.28 -1.22 12.12
C THR A 440 -19.93 -1.22 11.44
N VAL A 441 -18.88 -0.99 12.23
CA VAL A 441 -17.49 -1.04 11.76
C VAL A 441 -16.92 -2.42 11.99
N PRO A 442 -16.48 -3.14 10.94
CA PRO A 442 -15.76 -4.38 11.13
C PRO A 442 -14.42 -4.13 11.80
N VAL A 443 -14.05 -4.96 12.76
CA VAL A 443 -12.76 -4.88 13.44
C VAL A 443 -12.12 -6.26 13.47
N THR A 444 -10.90 -6.35 12.98
CA THR A 444 -10.07 -7.56 13.09
C THR A 444 -9.18 -7.44 14.32
N LEU A 445 -9.19 -8.48 15.15
CA LEU A 445 -8.41 -8.57 16.37
C LEU A 445 -7.43 -9.74 16.29
N LEU A 446 -6.19 -9.50 16.75
CA LEU A 446 -5.18 -10.52 16.97
C LEU A 446 -4.59 -10.36 18.37
N TYR A 447 -4.58 -11.43 19.17
CA TYR A 447 -3.97 -11.44 20.49
C TYR A 447 -3.55 -12.85 20.91
N ARG A 448 -2.71 -12.95 21.93
CA ARG A 448 -2.27 -14.23 22.45
C ARG A 448 -3.40 -14.92 23.22
N ASP A 449 -3.57 -16.24 23.01
CA ASP A 449 -4.53 -17.01 23.80
C ASP A 449 -4.19 -16.96 25.30
N GLY A 450 -5.23 -16.89 26.12
CA GLY A 450 -5.09 -16.74 27.58
C GLY A 450 -4.81 -15.31 28.08
N ILE A 451 -4.79 -14.29 27.21
CA ILE A 451 -4.75 -12.89 27.66
C ILE A 451 -6.02 -12.55 28.45
N ARG A 452 -5.89 -11.75 29.50
CA ARG A 452 -7.07 -11.28 30.23
C ARG A 452 -7.73 -10.15 29.48
N LEU A 453 -9.01 -10.31 29.22
CA LEU A 453 -9.86 -9.26 28.64
C LEU A 453 -10.61 -8.51 29.75
N ASP A 454 -9.86 -7.91 30.66
CA ASP A 454 -10.34 -7.16 31.83
C ASP A 454 -10.00 -5.66 31.79
N GLY A 455 -9.64 -5.16 30.62
CA GLY A 455 -9.22 -3.79 30.40
C GLY A 455 -7.75 -3.51 30.70
N SER A 456 -6.98 -4.50 31.16
CA SER A 456 -5.58 -4.30 31.55
C SER A 456 -4.60 -4.43 30.37
N ALA A 457 -4.98 -5.03 29.25
CA ALA A 457 -4.11 -5.22 28.11
C ALA A 457 -3.87 -3.89 27.36
N PRO A 458 -2.61 -3.61 26.97
CA PRO A 458 -2.32 -2.55 26.02
C PRO A 458 -2.84 -2.95 24.63
N LEU A 459 -3.19 -1.95 23.81
CA LEU A 459 -3.75 -2.19 22.48
C LEU A 459 -3.06 -1.29 21.46
N LEU A 460 -2.71 -1.87 20.28
CA LEU A 460 -2.34 -1.12 19.08
C LEU A 460 -3.56 -1.11 18.16
N LEU A 461 -4.06 0.09 17.83
CA LEU A 461 -5.21 0.30 16.95
C LEU A 461 -4.76 0.95 15.65
N GLU A 462 -5.01 0.30 14.54
CA GLU A 462 -4.71 0.80 13.20
C GLU A 462 -5.97 1.02 12.37
N GLY A 463 -5.92 1.98 11.44
CA GLY A 463 -6.96 2.26 10.46
C GLY A 463 -6.46 3.22 9.40
N TYR A 464 -7.08 3.17 8.20
CA TYR A 464 -6.66 3.99 7.07
C TYR A 464 -7.80 4.88 6.54
N GLY A 465 -8.88 4.29 6.01
CA GLY A 465 -10.15 4.93 5.70
C GLY A 465 -10.14 5.89 4.51
N ALA A 466 -9.34 5.65 3.47
CA ALA A 466 -9.29 6.47 2.26
C ALA A 466 -8.94 5.63 1.02
N TYR A 467 -9.11 6.21 -0.18
CA TYR A 467 -8.63 5.70 -1.47
C TYR A 467 -9.11 4.28 -1.83
N SER A 468 -10.29 3.88 -1.39
CA SER A 468 -10.77 2.50 -1.60
C SER A 468 -9.88 1.42 -0.94
N PHE A 469 -8.91 1.80 -0.12
CA PHE A 469 -7.97 0.88 0.49
C PHE A 469 -8.67 0.04 1.57
N ALA A 470 -8.84 -1.25 1.28
CA ALA A 470 -9.27 -2.20 2.30
C ALA A 470 -8.04 -2.72 3.04
N PHE A 471 -8.01 -2.50 4.35
CA PHE A 471 -6.87 -2.86 5.17
C PHE A 471 -6.70 -4.40 5.20
N PRO A 472 -5.54 -4.95 4.75
CA PRO A 472 -5.37 -6.38 4.60
C PRO A 472 -5.27 -7.09 5.96
N THR A 473 -5.96 -8.22 6.10
CA THR A 473 -5.92 -9.09 7.29
C THR A 473 -4.88 -10.22 7.10
N GLN A 474 -3.66 -9.84 6.80
CA GLN A 474 -2.57 -10.77 6.48
C GLN A 474 -1.64 -11.04 7.68
N PHE A 475 -0.81 -12.06 7.55
CA PHE A 475 0.23 -12.38 8.50
C PHE A 475 1.38 -11.36 8.44
N ASP A 476 1.68 -10.76 9.59
CA ASP A 476 2.90 -9.98 9.79
C ASP A 476 3.67 -10.53 11.00
N SER A 477 4.83 -11.15 10.76
CA SER A 477 5.65 -11.73 11.80
C SER A 477 6.23 -10.70 12.78
N ASN A 478 6.32 -9.43 12.42
CA ASN A 478 6.83 -8.37 13.27
C ASN A 478 5.90 -8.08 14.44
N LEU A 479 4.57 -8.15 14.21
CA LEU A 479 3.54 -7.91 15.23
C LEU A 479 3.70 -8.79 16.46
N PHE A 480 4.27 -9.99 16.33
CA PHE A 480 4.45 -10.90 17.46
C PHE A 480 5.44 -10.34 18.49
N SER A 481 6.26 -9.36 18.14
CA SER A 481 7.05 -8.62 19.13
C SER A 481 6.20 -7.81 20.12
N LEU A 482 5.01 -7.36 19.71
CA LEU A 482 4.03 -6.73 20.60
C LEU A 482 3.08 -7.76 21.24
N ILE A 483 2.53 -8.66 20.42
CA ILE A 483 1.52 -9.64 20.87
C ILE A 483 2.07 -10.55 21.97
N ASP A 484 3.32 -11.01 21.86
CA ASP A 484 3.97 -11.83 22.87
C ASP A 484 4.32 -11.06 24.14
N ARG A 485 4.22 -9.72 24.12
CA ARG A 485 4.31 -8.84 25.29
C ARG A 485 2.94 -8.46 25.87
N GLY A 486 1.87 -9.10 25.39
CA GLY A 486 0.51 -8.96 25.93
C GLY A 486 -0.32 -7.86 25.26
N PHE A 487 0.10 -7.34 24.11
CA PHE A 487 -0.74 -6.43 23.33
C PHE A 487 -1.91 -7.16 22.68
N VAL A 488 -3.02 -6.47 22.56
CA VAL A 488 -4.06 -6.73 21.56
C VAL A 488 -3.75 -5.88 20.34
N TYR A 489 -3.77 -6.47 19.16
CA TYR A 489 -3.69 -5.76 17.89
C TYR A 489 -5.09 -5.67 17.28
N ALA A 490 -5.48 -4.50 16.82
CA ALA A 490 -6.78 -4.23 16.23
C ALA A 490 -6.67 -3.43 14.94
N ILE A 491 -7.33 -3.90 13.88
CA ILE A 491 -7.54 -3.14 12.65
C ILE A 491 -8.99 -2.66 12.64
N ALA A 492 -9.18 -1.36 12.63
CA ALA A 492 -10.48 -0.74 12.41
C ALA A 492 -10.72 -0.55 10.90
N HIS A 493 -11.62 -1.33 10.33
CA HIS A 493 -12.00 -1.25 8.92
C HIS A 493 -13.01 -0.11 8.69
N ILE A 494 -12.55 1.12 8.94
CA ILE A 494 -13.37 2.33 8.94
C ILE A 494 -13.84 2.73 7.55
N ARG A 495 -14.90 3.53 7.49
CA ARG A 495 -15.45 4.09 6.24
C ARG A 495 -14.38 4.87 5.46
N GLY A 496 -14.44 4.82 4.12
CA GLY A 496 -13.41 5.28 3.18
C GLY A 496 -12.62 4.15 2.54
N GLY A 497 -12.55 2.97 3.21
CA GLY A 497 -12.13 1.70 2.62
C GLY A 497 -13.26 1.02 1.83
N THR A 498 -12.99 -0.18 1.30
CA THR A 498 -13.96 -0.98 0.51
C THR A 498 -14.31 -2.33 1.14
N GLU A 499 -14.18 -2.47 2.44
CA GLU A 499 -14.48 -3.71 3.14
C GLU A 499 -15.95 -4.12 2.98
N LYS A 500 -16.87 -3.15 3.04
CA LYS A 500 -18.31 -3.36 2.80
C LYS A 500 -18.75 -2.81 1.42
N GLY A 501 -17.89 -2.90 0.40
CA GLY A 501 -18.19 -2.45 -0.96
C GLY A 501 -18.03 -0.94 -1.19
N GLU A 502 -18.52 -0.46 -2.33
CA GLU A 502 -18.37 0.94 -2.74
C GLU A 502 -19.17 1.90 -1.85
N ARG A 503 -20.32 1.47 -1.33
CA ARG A 503 -21.10 2.25 -0.36
C ARG A 503 -20.27 2.63 0.87
N TRP A 504 -19.44 1.70 1.35
CA TRP A 504 -18.57 1.92 2.51
C TRP A 504 -17.52 3.00 2.22
N ARG A 505 -16.92 2.95 1.03
CA ARG A 505 -16.01 3.98 0.55
C ARG A 505 -16.69 5.35 0.49
N ASN A 506 -17.83 5.43 -0.18
CA ASN A 506 -18.53 6.68 -0.42
C ASN A 506 -19.04 7.32 0.87
N SER A 507 -19.28 6.53 1.91
CA SER A 507 -19.68 7.01 3.25
C SER A 507 -18.51 7.51 4.12
N GLY A 508 -17.27 7.48 3.61
CA GLY A 508 -16.06 7.95 4.32
C GLY A 508 -15.19 8.90 3.52
N ARG A 509 -15.71 9.53 2.44
CA ARG A 509 -14.97 10.51 1.61
C ARG A 509 -15.76 11.79 1.37
N LEU A 510 -15.12 12.80 0.81
CA LEU A 510 -15.75 14.09 0.49
C LEU A 510 -16.50 14.66 1.71
N ALA A 511 -17.79 14.98 1.55
CA ALA A 511 -18.63 15.52 2.62
C ALA A 511 -18.80 14.56 3.81
N TYR A 512 -18.54 13.29 3.62
CA TYR A 512 -18.72 12.24 4.63
C TYR A 512 -17.41 11.81 5.31
N LYS A 513 -16.29 12.49 5.03
CA LYS A 513 -14.97 12.14 5.56
C LYS A 513 -14.92 12.05 7.08
N ILE A 514 -15.67 12.85 7.79
CA ILE A 514 -15.77 12.85 9.25
C ILE A 514 -16.19 11.48 9.80
N ASN A 515 -16.95 10.70 9.04
CA ASN A 515 -17.37 9.36 9.45
C ASN A 515 -16.18 8.43 9.69
N SER A 516 -15.10 8.55 8.90
CA SER A 516 -13.87 7.75 9.13
C SER A 516 -13.29 7.99 10.52
N PHE A 517 -13.30 9.23 11.00
CA PHE A 517 -12.78 9.61 12.32
C PHE A 517 -13.71 9.16 13.45
N SER A 518 -15.04 9.32 13.26
CA SER A 518 -16.05 8.86 14.20
C SER A 518 -16.01 7.34 14.36
N ASP A 519 -15.83 6.60 13.27
CA ASP A 519 -15.68 5.15 13.28
C ASP A 519 -14.47 4.71 14.11
N PHE A 520 -13.31 5.35 13.90
CA PHE A 520 -12.09 5.03 14.64
C PHE A 520 -12.24 5.27 16.14
N ILE A 521 -12.89 6.40 16.52
CA ILE A 521 -13.21 6.72 17.92
C ILE A 521 -14.17 5.68 18.51
N ALA A 522 -15.24 5.34 17.78
CA ALA A 522 -16.23 4.35 18.22
C ALA A 522 -15.60 2.98 18.49
N VAL A 523 -14.63 2.57 17.64
CA VAL A 523 -13.87 1.34 17.83
C VAL A 523 -13.02 1.42 19.12
N ALA A 524 -12.29 2.49 19.33
CA ALA A 524 -11.46 2.67 20.54
C ALA A 524 -12.31 2.63 21.82
N GLU A 525 -13.47 3.29 21.82
CA GLU A 525 -14.44 3.30 22.94
C GLU A 525 -15.06 1.91 23.17
N TYR A 526 -15.45 1.24 22.09
CA TYR A 526 -16.04 -0.10 22.18
C TYR A 526 -15.06 -1.10 22.77
N LEU A 527 -13.82 -1.14 22.28
CA LEU A 527 -12.79 -2.04 22.78
C LEU A 527 -12.43 -1.77 24.25
N SER A 528 -12.49 -0.49 24.66
CA SER A 528 -12.35 -0.10 26.08
C SER A 528 -13.51 -0.59 26.93
N ARG A 529 -14.74 -0.39 26.47
CA ARG A 529 -15.97 -0.76 27.23
C ARG A 529 -16.12 -2.29 27.34
N THR A 530 -15.66 -3.03 26.34
CA THR A 530 -15.80 -4.49 26.30
C THR A 530 -14.61 -5.24 26.90
N GLY A 531 -13.65 -4.52 27.49
CA GLY A 531 -12.57 -5.10 28.27
C GLY A 531 -11.35 -5.57 27.46
N TYR A 532 -11.30 -5.34 26.15
CA TYR A 532 -10.09 -5.62 25.36
C TYR A 532 -8.92 -4.72 25.77
N THR A 533 -9.20 -3.52 26.24
CA THR A 533 -8.25 -2.53 26.72
C THR A 533 -8.98 -1.53 27.62
N SER A 534 -8.34 -0.40 27.94
CA SER A 534 -8.97 0.75 28.63
C SER A 534 -8.41 2.07 28.10
N PRO A 535 -9.10 3.22 28.31
CA PRO A 535 -8.56 4.54 27.98
C PRO A 535 -7.19 4.74 28.62
N GLY A 536 -6.27 5.37 27.87
CA GLY A 536 -4.87 5.53 28.30
C GLY A 536 -4.00 4.28 28.18
N ARG A 537 -4.49 3.21 27.51
CA ARG A 537 -3.72 2.01 27.14
C ARG A 537 -3.77 1.70 25.64
N ILE A 538 -4.44 2.53 24.86
CA ILE A 538 -4.51 2.41 23.40
C ILE A 538 -3.38 3.24 22.79
N VAL A 539 -2.64 2.64 21.88
CA VAL A 539 -1.75 3.34 20.95
C VAL A 539 -2.43 3.36 19.59
N ALA A 540 -2.76 4.56 19.10
CA ALA A 540 -3.27 4.72 17.76
C ALA A 540 -2.11 4.83 16.76
N CYS A 541 -2.21 4.13 15.63
CA CYS A 541 -1.17 4.12 14.59
C CYS A 541 -1.82 4.28 13.21
N GLY A 542 -1.21 5.12 12.35
CA GLY A 542 -1.65 5.31 10.98
C GLY A 542 -0.61 6.04 10.15
N ASP A 543 -0.57 5.68 8.87
CA ASP A 543 0.35 6.21 7.88
C ASP A 543 -0.39 7.00 6.78
N SER A 544 0.28 8.00 6.19
CA SER A 544 -0.28 8.73 5.04
C SER A 544 -1.69 9.29 5.35
N ALA A 545 -2.72 8.88 4.61
CA ALA A 545 -4.12 9.19 4.90
C ALA A 545 -4.62 8.60 6.23
N GLY A 546 -4.07 7.46 6.69
CA GLY A 546 -4.27 6.97 8.05
C GLY A 546 -3.69 7.94 9.09
N GLY A 547 -2.58 8.61 8.76
CA GLY A 547 -2.02 9.70 9.57
C GLY A 547 -2.96 10.90 9.69
N LEU A 548 -3.78 11.20 8.68
CA LEU A 548 -4.89 12.17 8.78
C LEU A 548 -5.89 11.74 9.85
N VAL A 549 -6.27 10.45 9.87
CA VAL A 549 -7.18 9.90 10.90
C VAL A 549 -6.58 10.13 12.30
N ILE A 550 -5.30 9.76 12.49
CA ILE A 550 -4.62 9.96 13.77
C ILE A 550 -4.61 11.43 14.18
N GLY A 551 -4.29 12.33 13.26
CA GLY A 551 -4.25 13.77 13.52
C GLY A 551 -5.62 14.39 13.85
N ALA A 552 -6.67 13.96 13.14
CA ALA A 552 -8.04 14.41 13.40
C ALA A 552 -8.55 13.91 14.78
N VAL A 553 -8.31 12.63 15.08
CA VAL A 553 -8.71 12.00 16.34
C VAL A 553 -7.94 12.59 17.53
N ALA A 554 -6.65 12.97 17.34
CA ALA A 554 -5.87 13.67 18.35
C ALA A 554 -6.49 15.03 18.78
N ASN A 555 -7.15 15.71 17.87
CA ASN A 555 -7.84 16.96 18.16
C ASN A 555 -9.20 16.78 18.86
N VAL A 556 -9.83 15.60 18.73
CA VAL A 556 -11.21 15.36 19.19
C VAL A 556 -11.26 14.53 20.47
N ARG A 557 -10.52 13.43 20.54
CA ARG A 557 -10.56 12.47 21.67
C ARG A 557 -9.15 12.01 22.09
N PRO A 558 -8.25 12.95 22.43
CA PRO A 558 -6.90 12.61 22.91
C PRO A 558 -6.90 11.77 24.20
N ASP A 559 -7.96 11.86 24.98
CA ASP A 559 -8.15 11.20 26.28
C ASP A 559 -8.18 9.66 26.19
N LEU A 560 -8.52 9.11 25.04
CA LEU A 560 -8.58 7.66 24.83
C LEU A 560 -7.19 7.01 24.75
N PHE A 561 -6.17 7.75 24.36
CA PHE A 561 -4.91 7.19 23.89
C PHE A 561 -3.76 7.42 24.88
N ALA A 562 -2.94 6.37 25.07
CA ALA A 562 -1.65 6.45 25.77
C ALA A 562 -0.60 7.14 24.90
N GLY A 563 -0.67 6.89 23.60
CA GLY A 563 0.23 7.47 22.61
C GLY A 563 -0.36 7.39 21.21
N MET A 564 0.18 8.21 20.32
CA MET A 564 -0.20 8.24 18.90
C MET A 564 1.03 8.19 18.02
N ILE A 565 0.96 7.38 16.97
CA ILE A 565 2.01 7.20 15.97
C ILE A 565 1.43 7.61 14.63
N ALA A 566 2.02 8.63 14.02
CA ALA A 566 1.62 9.15 12.72
C ALA A 566 2.81 9.11 11.77
N GLN A 567 2.77 8.19 10.81
CA GLN A 567 3.85 7.98 9.86
C GLN A 567 3.54 8.71 8.54
N VAL A 568 4.50 9.52 8.06
CA VAL A 568 4.35 10.34 6.85
C VAL A 568 2.95 10.94 6.70
N PRO A 569 2.39 11.60 7.75
CA PRO A 569 0.97 11.82 7.89
C PRO A 569 0.46 13.01 7.07
N PHE A 570 -0.67 12.83 6.40
CA PHE A 570 -1.40 13.88 5.68
C PHE A 570 -2.15 14.80 6.66
N VAL A 571 -1.44 15.74 7.28
CA VAL A 571 -1.97 16.53 8.41
C VAL A 571 -2.13 18.02 8.14
N ASP A 572 -1.58 18.55 7.05
CA ASP A 572 -1.79 19.94 6.59
C ASP A 572 -2.79 19.99 5.43
N ALA A 573 -3.83 19.14 5.54
CA ALA A 573 -4.73 18.77 4.45
C ALA A 573 -5.33 19.96 3.70
N LEU A 574 -5.74 21.01 4.40
CA LEU A 574 -6.33 22.19 3.76
C LEU A 574 -5.29 22.98 2.93
N ASN A 575 -4.05 23.14 3.42
CA ASN A 575 -3.03 23.83 2.64
C ASN A 575 -2.58 23.03 1.43
N THR A 576 -2.43 21.72 1.57
CA THR A 576 -2.02 20.82 0.49
C THR A 576 -3.08 20.74 -0.60
N THR A 577 -4.36 20.58 -0.24
CA THR A 577 -5.43 20.53 -1.23
C THR A 577 -5.74 21.89 -1.90
N LEU A 578 -5.23 23.00 -1.37
CA LEU A 578 -5.28 24.33 -1.99
C LEU A 578 -4.11 24.59 -2.94
N ASP A 579 -3.13 23.68 -3.03
CA ASP A 579 -1.91 23.88 -3.85
C ASP A 579 -1.89 22.92 -5.05
N ALA A 580 -2.48 23.34 -6.15
CA ALA A 580 -2.53 22.57 -7.41
C ALA A 580 -1.13 22.28 -8.03
N SER A 581 -0.05 22.86 -7.51
CA SER A 581 1.31 22.55 -7.98
C SER A 581 1.89 21.26 -7.40
N LEU A 582 1.30 20.75 -6.32
CA LEU A 582 1.73 19.50 -5.69
C LEU A 582 1.27 18.28 -6.52
N PRO A 583 2.02 17.19 -6.48
CA PRO A 583 1.78 16.01 -7.35
C PRO A 583 0.34 15.48 -7.29
N LEU A 584 -0.16 15.19 -6.10
CA LEU A 584 -1.43 14.49 -5.92
C LEU A 584 -2.66 15.41 -5.86
N THR A 585 -2.49 16.69 -5.55
CA THR A 585 -3.60 17.59 -5.18
C THR A 585 -4.79 17.54 -6.13
N VAL A 586 -4.56 17.65 -7.45
CA VAL A 586 -5.69 17.71 -8.41
C VAL A 586 -6.34 16.34 -8.58
N GLY A 587 -5.57 15.26 -8.60
CA GLY A 587 -6.08 13.88 -8.62
C GLY A 587 -6.92 13.55 -7.38
N ASP A 588 -6.47 14.03 -6.24
CA ASP A 588 -7.08 13.78 -4.93
C ASP A 588 -8.38 14.55 -4.68
N PHE A 589 -8.81 15.43 -5.58
CA PHE A 589 -10.11 16.09 -5.46
C PHE A 589 -11.27 15.11 -5.45
N THR A 590 -11.11 13.94 -6.02
CA THR A 590 -12.09 12.86 -5.97
C THR A 590 -12.25 12.26 -4.57
N GLU A 591 -11.21 12.27 -3.75
CA GLU A 591 -11.25 11.74 -2.38
C GLU A 591 -11.61 12.82 -1.34
N TRP A 592 -10.98 14.02 -1.44
CA TRP A 592 -11.10 15.07 -0.42
C TRP A 592 -12.08 16.17 -0.80
N GLY A 593 -12.34 16.39 -2.08
CA GLY A 593 -13.06 17.55 -2.64
C GLY A 593 -12.10 18.61 -3.18
N ASP A 594 -12.64 19.52 -3.98
CA ASP A 594 -11.91 20.63 -4.60
C ASP A 594 -12.07 21.94 -3.79
N PRO A 595 -11.20 22.23 -2.82
CA PRO A 595 -11.31 23.45 -2.02
C PRO A 595 -10.84 24.71 -2.78
N ILE A 596 -10.22 24.56 -3.95
CA ILE A 596 -9.80 25.71 -4.79
C ILE A 596 -11.02 26.36 -5.42
N HIS A 597 -11.95 25.57 -5.95
CA HIS A 597 -13.09 26.06 -6.72
C HIS A 597 -14.42 25.95 -5.97
N ASP A 598 -14.53 25.04 -4.98
CA ASP A 598 -15.76 24.81 -4.20
C ASP A 598 -15.62 25.30 -2.74
N PRO A 599 -16.33 26.40 -2.36
CA PRO A 599 -16.37 26.86 -0.97
C PRO A 599 -16.95 25.84 0.02
N ALA A 600 -17.77 24.88 -0.43
CA ALA A 600 -18.32 23.85 0.45
C ALA A 600 -17.23 22.81 0.78
N ALA A 601 -16.49 22.34 -0.21
CA ALA A 601 -15.33 21.46 -0.02
C ALA A 601 -14.28 22.12 0.89
N TYR A 602 -13.99 23.41 0.68
CA TYR A 602 -13.10 24.17 1.56
C TYR A 602 -13.54 24.09 3.03
N ARG A 603 -14.82 24.36 3.33
CA ARG A 603 -15.33 24.34 4.71
C ARG A 603 -15.27 22.94 5.32
N ILE A 604 -15.56 21.93 4.53
CA ILE A 604 -15.51 20.53 4.97
C ILE A 604 -14.08 20.16 5.33
N ILE A 605 -13.11 20.38 4.45
CA ILE A 605 -11.69 20.06 4.71
C ILE A 605 -11.18 20.88 5.91
N ALA A 606 -11.51 22.18 5.97
CA ALA A 606 -11.11 23.03 7.09
C ALA A 606 -11.65 22.53 8.44
N SER A 607 -12.82 21.87 8.45
CA SER A 607 -13.43 21.39 9.68
C SER A 607 -12.70 20.21 10.32
N TYR A 608 -11.92 19.45 9.54
CA TYR A 608 -11.20 18.28 10.04
C TYR A 608 -9.68 18.33 9.84
N SER A 609 -9.15 19.22 9.00
CA SER A 609 -7.70 19.33 8.75
C SER A 609 -6.92 19.36 10.06
N PRO A 610 -6.07 18.36 10.36
CA PRO A 610 -5.44 18.25 11.67
C PRO A 610 -4.64 19.48 12.07
N TYR A 611 -3.85 20.02 11.15
CA TYR A 611 -3.06 21.23 11.39
C TYR A 611 -3.93 22.45 11.74
N ASP A 612 -5.01 22.66 10.99
CA ASP A 612 -5.87 23.84 11.20
C ASP A 612 -6.62 23.77 12.55
N ASN A 613 -6.99 22.58 13.00
CA ASN A 613 -7.79 22.33 14.19
C ASN A 613 -7.00 22.05 15.48
N VAL A 614 -5.66 22.21 15.47
CA VAL A 614 -4.87 22.14 16.71
C VAL A 614 -5.36 23.21 17.69
N SER A 615 -5.73 22.80 18.90
CA SER A 615 -6.29 23.64 19.95
C SER A 615 -5.62 23.41 21.31
N ALA A 616 -5.91 24.27 22.29
CA ALA A 616 -5.30 24.23 23.62
C ALA A 616 -5.98 23.16 24.48
N HIS A 617 -5.46 21.92 24.43
CA HIS A 617 -5.86 20.80 25.28
C HIS A 617 -4.66 19.85 25.51
N PRO A 618 -4.76 18.88 26.43
CA PRO A 618 -3.72 17.88 26.62
C PRO A 618 -3.70 16.90 25.44
N TYR A 619 -2.54 16.76 24.77
CA TYR A 619 -2.29 15.73 23.77
C TYR A 619 -1.57 14.53 24.40
N PRO A 620 -1.75 13.30 23.93
CA PRO A 620 -0.95 12.15 24.37
C PRO A 620 0.50 12.29 23.92
N ASP A 621 1.36 11.36 24.31
CA ASP A 621 2.69 11.24 23.72
C ASP A 621 2.54 10.93 22.22
N MET A 622 3.34 11.58 21.37
CA MET A 622 3.24 11.45 19.92
C MET A 622 4.61 11.17 19.28
N LEU A 623 4.63 10.17 18.40
CA LEU A 623 5.74 9.88 17.50
C LEU A 623 5.26 10.17 16.06
N VAL A 624 5.96 11.08 15.39
CA VAL A 624 5.63 11.49 14.02
C VAL A 624 6.86 11.24 13.14
N THR A 625 6.70 10.56 12.02
CA THR A 625 7.79 10.36 11.05
C THR A 625 7.56 11.15 9.77
N ALA A 626 8.62 11.42 9.03
CA ALA A 626 8.59 12.11 7.75
C ALA A 626 9.76 11.68 6.86
N GLY A 627 9.57 11.69 5.54
CA GLY A 627 10.64 11.57 4.56
C GLY A 627 10.93 12.93 3.91
N ILE A 628 12.20 13.33 3.81
CA ILE A 628 12.56 14.62 3.18
C ILE A 628 12.29 14.62 1.67
N ARG A 629 12.30 13.44 1.05
CA ARG A 629 12.10 13.23 -0.39
C ARG A 629 10.69 12.74 -0.73
N ASP A 630 9.75 12.90 0.19
CA ASP A 630 8.38 12.45 0.02
C ASP A 630 7.64 13.30 -1.02
N PRO A 631 7.26 12.75 -2.21
CA PRO A 631 6.51 13.46 -3.23
C PRO A 631 5.00 13.48 -2.96
N ARG A 632 4.50 12.61 -2.07
CA ARG A 632 3.06 12.42 -1.79
C ARG A 632 2.61 13.29 -0.63
N VAL A 633 3.28 13.14 0.53
CA VAL A 633 3.02 13.96 1.73
C VAL A 633 4.31 14.69 2.11
N PRO A 634 4.47 15.93 1.67
CA PRO A 634 5.71 16.67 1.88
C PRO A 634 6.08 16.81 3.35
N TYR A 635 7.38 16.73 3.66
CA TYR A 635 7.95 16.78 5.01
C TYR A 635 7.49 17.98 5.87
N TRP A 636 7.08 19.05 5.24
CA TRP A 636 6.62 20.24 5.97
C TRP A 636 5.25 20.08 6.61
N GLU A 637 4.41 19.16 6.15
CA GLU A 637 3.13 18.87 6.79
C GLU A 637 3.30 18.40 8.23
N PRO A 638 4.00 17.27 8.49
CA PRO A 638 4.26 16.84 9.86
C PRO A 638 5.12 17.86 10.64
N ALA A 639 6.07 18.55 10.00
CA ALA A 639 6.90 19.54 10.68
C ALA A 639 6.09 20.74 11.19
N LYS A 640 5.18 21.29 10.38
CA LYS A 640 4.26 22.36 10.77
C LYS A 640 3.31 21.91 11.87
N TRP A 641 2.75 20.70 11.73
CA TRP A 641 1.80 20.15 12.69
C TRP A 641 2.44 19.95 14.06
N VAL A 642 3.61 19.34 14.14
CA VAL A 642 4.37 19.14 15.39
C VAL A 642 4.72 20.52 16.02
N ALA A 643 5.18 21.48 15.24
CA ALA A 643 5.46 22.83 15.73
C ALA A 643 4.22 23.49 16.36
N LYS A 644 3.05 23.36 15.72
CA LYS A 644 1.79 23.93 16.19
C LYS A 644 1.29 23.22 17.46
N ILE A 645 1.32 21.88 17.52
CA ILE A 645 0.95 21.12 18.73
C ILE A 645 1.81 21.56 19.92
N ARG A 646 3.13 21.58 19.79
CA ARG A 646 4.03 21.99 20.90
C ARG A 646 3.79 23.40 21.40
N ALA A 647 3.45 24.32 20.48
CA ALA A 647 3.15 25.71 20.85
C ALA A 647 1.78 25.92 21.48
N THR A 648 0.89 24.91 21.44
CA THR A 648 -0.53 25.06 21.77
C THR A 648 -0.99 24.14 22.91
N LYS A 649 -0.43 22.93 23.00
CA LYS A 649 -0.82 21.94 24.00
C LYS A 649 -0.66 22.43 25.45
N THR A 650 -1.45 21.88 26.37
CA THR A 650 -1.52 22.33 27.77
C THR A 650 -0.82 21.41 28.76
N ASN A 651 -0.21 20.33 28.28
CA ASN A 651 0.52 19.35 29.09
C ASN A 651 1.98 19.15 28.63
N ASP A 652 2.75 18.40 29.41
CA ASP A 652 4.16 18.12 29.17
C ASP A 652 4.42 16.82 28.38
N SER A 653 3.39 16.29 27.66
CA SER A 653 3.56 15.10 26.82
C SER A 653 4.64 15.30 25.77
N ARG A 654 5.27 14.19 25.37
CA ARG A 654 6.30 14.24 24.32
C ARG A 654 5.63 14.32 22.94
N THR A 655 6.10 15.21 22.11
CA THR A 655 5.74 15.24 20.69
C THR A 655 7.05 15.20 19.91
N VAL A 656 7.36 14.08 19.27
CA VAL A 656 8.66 13.79 18.65
C VAL A 656 8.48 13.71 17.15
N LEU A 657 9.30 14.45 16.40
CA LEU A 657 9.36 14.36 14.94
C LEU A 657 10.70 13.73 14.54
N VAL A 658 10.62 12.67 13.74
CA VAL A 658 11.79 12.02 13.10
C VAL A 658 11.68 12.22 11.60
N THR A 659 12.60 12.99 11.02
CA THR A 659 12.65 13.18 9.56
C THR A 659 13.80 12.37 8.98
N ASN A 660 13.49 11.37 8.16
CA ASN A 660 14.50 10.62 7.42
C ASN A 660 15.02 11.48 6.26
N MET A 661 16.34 11.73 6.25
CA MET A 661 16.99 12.62 5.27
C MET A 661 17.36 11.91 3.95
N SER A 662 17.05 10.61 3.83
CA SER A 662 17.40 9.80 2.65
C SER A 662 16.20 9.11 2.00
N THR A 663 15.02 9.09 2.65
CA THR A 663 13.82 8.41 2.14
C THR A 663 12.72 9.38 1.73
N GLY A 664 11.74 8.89 0.99
CA GLY A 664 10.49 9.55 0.63
C GLY A 664 9.30 9.06 1.45
N HIS A 665 8.22 8.72 0.75
CA HIS A 665 6.95 8.27 1.35
C HIS A 665 7.03 6.86 1.93
N HIS A 666 7.91 6.02 1.39
CA HIS A 666 8.10 4.66 1.83
C HIS A 666 9.31 4.54 2.76
N ASP A 667 9.29 3.51 3.59
CA ASP A 667 10.38 3.16 4.50
C ASP A 667 11.73 2.98 3.79
N VAL A 668 12.79 2.86 4.58
CA VAL A 668 14.10 2.47 4.06
C VAL A 668 13.97 1.12 3.34
N PRO A 669 14.31 1.04 2.05
CA PRO A 669 14.19 -0.20 1.31
C PRO A 669 15.20 -1.21 1.81
N GLY A 670 14.77 -2.47 1.83
CA GLY A 670 15.57 -3.58 2.34
C GLY A 670 14.84 -4.34 3.45
N ARG A 671 14.90 -5.65 3.40
CA ARG A 671 14.10 -6.50 4.30
C ARG A 671 14.55 -6.50 5.75
N PHE A 672 15.77 -6.03 6.04
CA PHE A 672 16.28 -5.89 7.41
C PHE A 672 16.40 -4.42 7.82
N ALA A 673 16.75 -3.54 6.87
CA ALA A 673 16.90 -2.11 7.15
C ALA A 673 15.58 -1.46 7.60
N SER A 674 14.44 -1.86 7.02
CA SER A 674 13.11 -1.41 7.41
C SER A 674 12.73 -1.80 8.85
N LEU A 675 13.33 -2.86 9.40
CA LEU A 675 13.01 -3.33 10.76
C LEU A 675 13.39 -2.31 11.86
N ASP A 676 14.32 -1.41 11.60
CA ASP A 676 14.72 -0.40 12.58
C ASP A 676 13.62 0.65 12.81
N GLU A 677 12.86 0.98 11.76
CA GLU A 677 11.68 1.85 11.86
C GLU A 677 10.52 1.14 12.56
N VAL A 678 10.22 -0.10 12.21
CA VAL A 678 9.22 -0.92 12.92
C VAL A 678 9.60 -1.07 14.42
N ALA A 679 10.89 -1.27 14.72
CA ALA A 679 11.37 -1.36 16.10
C ALA A 679 11.21 -0.03 16.86
N LEU A 680 11.37 1.11 16.20
CA LEU A 680 11.12 2.42 16.79
C LEU A 680 9.64 2.57 17.18
N ILE A 681 8.73 2.22 16.27
CA ILE A 681 7.28 2.25 16.47
C ILE A 681 6.88 1.37 17.65
N TYR A 682 7.35 0.12 17.66
CA TYR A 682 7.03 -0.83 18.72
C TYR A 682 7.66 -0.44 20.07
N ALA A 683 8.90 0.06 20.06
CA ALA A 683 9.53 0.53 21.29
C ALA A 683 8.77 1.72 21.90
N PHE A 684 8.29 2.65 21.07
CA PHE A 684 7.46 3.75 21.52
C PHE A 684 6.11 3.26 22.07
N ALA A 685 5.43 2.34 21.39
CA ALA A 685 4.18 1.76 21.86
C ALA A 685 4.33 1.06 23.23
N LEU A 686 5.41 0.29 23.40
CA LEU A 686 5.76 -0.38 24.66
C LEU A 686 6.07 0.62 25.77
N GLU A 687 6.71 1.74 25.44
CA GLU A 687 7.09 2.78 26.41
C GLU A 687 5.86 3.52 26.95
N VAL A 688 5.00 4.02 26.04
CA VAL A 688 3.84 4.84 26.43
C VAL A 688 2.77 4.06 27.19
N THR A 689 2.71 2.73 27.00
CA THR A 689 1.80 1.83 27.72
C THR A 689 2.40 1.26 29.01
N GLY A 690 3.68 1.55 29.29
CA GLY A 690 4.40 1.00 30.43
C GLY A 690 4.71 -0.50 30.33
N THR A 691 4.65 -1.09 29.12
CA THR A 691 4.80 -2.52 28.86
C THR A 691 6.20 -2.80 28.32
N ARG A 692 7.22 -2.80 29.20
CA ARG A 692 8.64 -2.91 28.80
C ARG A 692 9.20 -4.33 28.79
N ARG A 693 8.47 -5.35 29.32
CA ARG A 693 8.99 -6.72 29.46
C ARG A 693 8.00 -7.74 28.89
N PRO A 694 8.49 -8.87 28.33
CA PRO A 694 7.62 -10.00 28.07
C PRO A 694 6.89 -10.35 29.37
N ASN A 695 5.61 -10.68 29.26
CA ASN A 695 4.84 -11.14 30.41
C ASN A 695 5.50 -12.45 30.89
N ASP A 696 6.23 -12.47 32.02
CA ASP A 696 6.94 -13.64 32.57
C ASP A 696 5.98 -14.81 32.86
N ALA A 697 4.68 -14.57 32.92
CA ALA A 697 3.65 -15.59 33.05
C ALA A 697 3.50 -16.52 31.83
N LEU A 698 4.09 -16.16 30.67
CA LEU A 698 4.01 -16.93 29.42
C LEU A 698 5.33 -17.61 29.05
N ALA A 699 6.40 -17.46 29.81
CA ALA A 699 7.71 -18.06 29.57
C ALA A 699 7.83 -19.54 29.97
N GLY A 700 6.73 -20.23 30.17
CA GLY A 700 6.76 -21.58 30.76
C GLY A 700 6.02 -22.64 29.99
N LYS A 701 6.34 -22.88 28.72
CA LYS A 701 6.25 -24.21 28.07
C LYS A 701 7.06 -24.15 26.78
N ALA A 702 8.22 -24.79 26.81
CA ALA A 702 8.86 -25.22 25.56
C ALA A 702 7.89 -26.13 24.81
N PRO A 703 7.75 -25.99 23.48
CA PRO A 703 6.91 -26.90 22.72
C PRO A 703 7.38 -28.34 22.94
N PRO A 704 6.45 -29.32 23.11
CA PRO A 704 6.85 -30.70 23.13
C PRO A 704 7.54 -31.06 21.79
N PRO A 705 8.56 -31.91 21.82
CA PRO A 705 9.22 -32.33 20.59
C PRO A 705 8.18 -32.92 19.64
N ALA A 706 8.25 -32.54 18.38
CA ALA A 706 7.33 -32.98 17.34
C ALA A 706 7.23 -34.50 17.35
N GLN A 707 6.09 -35.03 17.79
CA GLN A 707 5.76 -36.46 17.62
C GLN A 707 5.50 -36.67 16.14
N ALA A 708 6.28 -37.56 15.52
CA ALA A 708 6.07 -38.02 14.17
C ALA A 708 4.64 -38.58 14.06
N ILE A 709 3.80 -37.94 13.26
CA ILE A 709 2.46 -38.46 12.93
C ILE A 709 2.67 -39.67 12.03
N ALA A 710 2.46 -40.86 12.57
CA ALA A 710 2.36 -42.08 11.79
C ALA A 710 1.14 -41.97 10.84
N PRO A 711 1.22 -42.41 9.58
CA PRO A 711 0.10 -42.34 8.67
C PRO A 711 -1.03 -43.26 9.14
N ASP A 712 -2.22 -42.70 9.39
CA ASP A 712 -3.43 -43.41 9.74
C ASP A 712 -3.95 -44.24 8.55
N ALA A 713 -3.76 -45.54 8.63
CA ALA A 713 -4.18 -46.53 7.65
C ALA A 713 -5.65 -46.94 7.83
N ARG A 714 -6.58 -45.99 8.03
CA ARG A 714 -8.02 -46.29 8.08
C ARG A 714 -8.87 -45.24 7.41
N ARG A 715 -9.01 -45.31 6.10
CA ARG A 715 -10.21 -44.93 5.33
C ARG A 715 -10.22 -45.64 3.98
N ARG A 716 -10.50 -46.91 3.98
CA ARG A 716 -11.28 -47.56 2.92
C ARG A 716 -12.66 -47.87 3.53
N GLU A 717 -13.70 -47.64 2.72
CA GLU A 717 -15.13 -47.93 2.93
C GLU A 717 -15.95 -46.80 3.62
N ARG A 718 -16.45 -45.80 2.82
CA ARG A 718 -17.87 -45.68 2.39
C ARG A 718 -18.04 -44.52 1.46
#